data_a9bdba689ef21545c52869965c731eca
#
_entry.id   a9bdba689ef21545c52869965c731eca
#
_cell.length_a   1.000
_cell.length_b   1.000
_cell.length_c   1.000
_cell.angle_alpha   90.00
_cell.angle_beta   90.00
_cell.angle_gamma   90.00
#
_symmetry.space_group_name_H-M   'P 1'
#
loop_
_entity.id
_entity.type
_entity.pdbx_description
1 polymer ?
#
loop_
_entity_poly.entity_id
_entity_poly.type
_entity_poly.pdbx_seq_one_letter_code
_entity_poly.pdbx_strand_id
1 'polypeptide(L)'
;MDINSQEHTTFKLSGVLKKVLFFNEESKYCIAVLENNQKICGQYFDTHIEKIVGEEIILTGNWINHKKYGVQFEFESLQLKEAELFFFLTKIVKGITKKSAQELLKKYSEEELIEILNNNPNELLTFKGIKDKKLKTIVESWQKFKHLRELGSFLSKFGVTSNFITKIYSHFSEVDNLIEKIKHNPYILIQIKGIGFKRADEIALSLGINKQSDFRIAACMNYTLREYCDNNGNSSIDKHHFYKLLDEALGFEEGFSLYENSLLTMINKEEIYLTTQERYAPSMLYFAENKIIEFFKERAEEISNKKIISNFKEYLTYKEKTLGFSLSHEQTQAVEIINNGSNTLFLIGYAGTGKSTSSRAILELLQEIVSYDDIITIALSGIASQRISDTTGYRSMTIQSLLMQHKEKDFFPYKVVLLDEASMVNSVTFYQIISKISIDTVFIVVGDDGQLPAIGAGNVLHDCIKYSLAPICKLTKIYRQNEQQAIAVIANDIRQGQVPQYKEKYEDFKFYDVSIDNYYAAKNGQNQHNFSQLRFENTERILHTILNIASTYIQETYSLVKEKNIAKALTLFQIITPMKGGVLGVENLNVQLQKLFNSSREKSKKTKLYEYKLSDKVIHIKNENMKSQSMTSYKNGSDEFIEKRVFNGQLGLIIKLDFDQHVCVVLYPNDDMVVFYDFDMLDSLLSLAYCLTIHKTQGMEYDNALIPITFSHYIMHNTKLLYTAITRAKKMCHIVGEEEAFKSACKRIETTKRESVINDILKNKFNFS
;
A
#
# COMPACT_ATOMS: atom_id res chain seq x y z
N MET A 1 8.72 -19.20 -53.76
CA MET A 1 9.02 -20.43 -53.00
C MET A 1 8.41 -20.25 -51.64
N ASP A 2 7.44 -21.07 -51.40
CA ASP A 2 6.52 -21.01 -50.25
C ASP A 2 7.25 -21.15 -48.94
N ILE A 3 6.97 -20.24 -47.98
CA ILE A 3 7.34 -20.41 -46.58
C ILE A 3 6.05 -20.79 -45.83
N ASN A 4 6.00 -22.02 -45.42
CA ASN A 4 4.98 -22.71 -44.69
C ASN A 4 4.33 -21.88 -43.59
N SER A 5 3.04 -21.67 -43.72
CA SER A 5 2.12 -21.48 -42.60
C SER A 5 2.02 -22.81 -41.81
N GLN A 6 2.76 -22.94 -40.73
CA GLN A 6 2.47 -23.96 -39.74
C GLN A 6 1.21 -23.51 -39.01
N GLU A 7 0.08 -24.15 -39.30
CA GLU A 7 -1.11 -24.15 -38.43
C GLU A 7 -0.68 -24.69 -37.05
N HIS A 8 -0.69 -23.83 -36.04
CA HIS A 8 -0.57 -24.24 -34.65
C HIS A 8 -1.83 -25.03 -34.26
N THR A 9 -1.79 -26.34 -34.38
CA THR A 9 -2.82 -27.24 -33.86
C THR A 9 -2.73 -27.23 -32.33
N THR A 10 -3.54 -26.40 -31.67
CA THR A 10 -3.69 -26.43 -30.21
C THR A 10 -4.51 -27.64 -29.80
N PHE A 11 -4.05 -28.37 -28.78
CA PHE A 11 -4.72 -29.52 -28.20
C PHE A 11 -5.63 -29.09 -27.03
N LYS A 12 -6.71 -29.84 -26.80
CA LYS A 12 -7.54 -29.67 -25.61
C LYS A 12 -7.28 -30.84 -24.65
N LEU A 13 -7.06 -30.50 -23.37
CA LEU A 13 -6.89 -31.45 -22.29
C LEU A 13 -7.91 -31.13 -21.19
N SER A 14 -8.61 -32.13 -20.67
CA SER A 14 -9.51 -31.93 -19.52
C SER A 14 -9.15 -32.88 -18.37
N GLY A 15 -9.38 -32.44 -17.15
CA GLY A 15 -9.17 -33.25 -15.96
C GLY A 15 -9.40 -32.47 -14.68
N VAL A 16 -9.52 -33.17 -13.55
CA VAL A 16 -9.68 -32.54 -12.24
C VAL A 16 -8.32 -32.07 -11.72
N LEU A 17 -8.25 -30.83 -11.27
CA LEU A 17 -7.04 -30.23 -10.71
C LEU A 17 -6.75 -30.84 -9.32
N LYS A 18 -5.72 -31.69 -9.20
CA LYS A 18 -5.39 -32.38 -7.95
C LYS A 18 -4.67 -31.48 -6.96
N LYS A 19 -3.62 -30.78 -7.42
CA LYS A 19 -2.82 -29.87 -6.60
C LYS A 19 -1.98 -28.91 -7.45
N VAL A 20 -1.68 -27.75 -6.90
CA VAL A 20 -0.71 -26.81 -7.44
C VAL A 20 0.66 -27.14 -6.84
N LEU A 21 1.67 -27.29 -7.68
CA LEU A 21 3.05 -27.56 -7.27
C LEU A 21 3.87 -26.30 -7.12
N PHE A 22 3.61 -25.33 -8.00
CA PHE A 22 4.30 -24.03 -8.02
C PHE A 22 3.38 -22.98 -8.60
N PHE A 23 3.40 -21.78 -8.03
CA PHE A 23 2.75 -20.60 -8.55
C PHE A 23 3.60 -19.37 -8.26
N ASN A 24 3.89 -18.58 -9.29
CA ASN A 24 4.60 -17.32 -9.17
C ASN A 24 3.60 -16.16 -9.30
N GLU A 25 3.50 -15.33 -8.28
CA GLU A 25 2.52 -14.23 -8.24
C GLU A 25 2.80 -13.11 -9.25
N GLU A 26 4.07 -12.88 -9.60
CA GLU A 26 4.46 -11.80 -10.54
C GLU A 26 4.22 -12.22 -11.99
N SER A 27 4.75 -13.38 -12.38
CA SER A 27 4.61 -13.90 -13.75
C SER A 27 3.29 -14.62 -14.01
N LYS A 28 2.49 -14.90 -12.94
CA LYS A 28 1.29 -15.74 -12.98
C LYS A 28 1.51 -17.14 -13.53
N TYR A 29 2.76 -17.56 -13.64
CA TYR A 29 3.13 -18.90 -14.11
C TYR A 29 2.87 -19.94 -13.03
N CYS A 30 2.20 -21.01 -13.39
CA CYS A 30 1.91 -22.10 -12.48
C CYS A 30 2.35 -23.46 -13.05
N ILE A 31 2.64 -24.38 -12.13
CA ILE A 31 2.80 -25.80 -12.41
C ILE A 31 1.86 -26.56 -11.50
N ALA A 32 1.03 -27.40 -12.07
CA ALA A 32 0.05 -28.16 -11.32
C ALA A 32 -0.05 -29.62 -11.83
N VAL A 33 -0.83 -30.43 -11.13
CA VAL A 33 -1.02 -31.84 -11.44
C VAL A 33 -2.53 -32.12 -11.44
N LEU A 34 -3.00 -32.81 -12.48
CA LEU A 34 -4.35 -33.34 -12.58
C LEU A 34 -4.47 -34.67 -11.79
N GLU A 35 -5.68 -35.12 -11.51
CA GLU A 35 -5.91 -36.41 -10.79
C GLU A 35 -5.33 -37.61 -11.52
N ASN A 36 -5.29 -37.57 -12.85
CA ASN A 36 -4.64 -38.58 -13.69
C ASN A 36 -3.10 -38.51 -13.67
N ASN A 37 -2.52 -37.72 -12.76
CA ASN A 37 -1.08 -37.45 -12.59
C ASN A 37 -0.38 -36.75 -13.78
N GLN A 38 -1.14 -36.22 -14.74
CA GLN A 38 -0.57 -35.38 -15.79
C GLN A 38 -0.13 -34.05 -15.22
N LYS A 39 1.08 -33.61 -15.58
CA LYS A 39 1.61 -32.30 -15.22
C LYS A 39 1.18 -31.27 -16.24
N ILE A 40 0.71 -30.15 -15.75
CA ILE A 40 0.31 -29.00 -16.54
C ILE A 40 1.12 -27.77 -16.11
N CYS A 41 1.45 -26.91 -17.04
CA CYS A 41 2.13 -25.63 -16.75
C CYS A 41 1.63 -24.55 -17.69
N GLY A 42 1.66 -23.30 -17.26
CA GLY A 42 1.20 -22.16 -18.06
C GLY A 42 0.95 -20.94 -17.19
N GLN A 43 0.50 -19.86 -17.79
CA GLN A 43 0.13 -18.64 -17.07
C GLN A 43 -1.34 -18.69 -16.69
N TYR A 44 -1.62 -18.64 -15.40
CA TYR A 44 -2.97 -18.52 -14.85
C TYR A 44 -3.10 -17.17 -14.15
N PHE A 45 -3.91 -16.29 -14.71
CA PHE A 45 -3.99 -14.89 -14.30
C PHE A 45 -4.84 -14.65 -13.04
N ASP A 46 -5.50 -15.68 -12.51
CA ASP A 46 -6.14 -15.59 -11.20
C ASP A 46 -5.10 -15.79 -10.07
N THR A 47 -5.13 -14.92 -9.10
CA THR A 47 -4.29 -15.02 -7.89
C THR A 47 -4.61 -16.22 -7.00
N HIS A 48 -5.64 -16.99 -7.34
CA HIS A 48 -6.21 -18.03 -6.51
C HIS A 48 -6.36 -19.38 -7.22
N ILE A 49 -5.38 -19.78 -8.03
CA ILE A 49 -5.40 -21.11 -8.70
C ILE A 49 -5.64 -22.27 -7.70
N GLU A 50 -5.20 -22.13 -6.46
CA GLU A 50 -5.45 -23.13 -5.41
C GLU A 50 -6.92 -23.25 -5.03
N LYS A 51 -7.78 -22.24 -5.31
CA LYS A 51 -9.22 -22.30 -5.05
C LYS A 51 -9.96 -23.21 -6.02
N ILE A 52 -9.35 -23.54 -7.15
CA ILE A 52 -9.90 -24.45 -8.14
C ILE A 52 -9.34 -25.88 -8.01
N VAL A 53 -8.57 -26.16 -6.96
CA VAL A 53 -8.16 -27.54 -6.64
C VAL A 53 -9.41 -28.36 -6.29
N GLY A 54 -9.55 -29.50 -6.97
CA GLY A 54 -10.74 -30.35 -6.90
C GLY A 54 -11.80 -30.06 -7.96
N GLU A 55 -11.63 -29.02 -8.78
CA GLU A 55 -12.55 -28.71 -9.88
C GLU A 55 -12.05 -29.33 -11.20
N GLU A 56 -12.99 -29.71 -12.08
CA GLU A 56 -12.68 -30.19 -13.43
C GLU A 56 -12.40 -28.99 -14.34
N ILE A 57 -11.21 -29.00 -14.98
CA ILE A 57 -10.73 -27.93 -15.84
C ILE A 57 -10.56 -28.38 -17.28
N ILE A 58 -10.74 -27.47 -18.22
CA ILE A 58 -10.45 -27.62 -19.65
C ILE A 58 -9.27 -26.73 -19.96
N LEU A 59 -8.24 -27.31 -20.54
CA LEU A 59 -7.01 -26.64 -20.95
C LEU A 59 -6.90 -26.64 -22.47
N THR A 60 -6.48 -25.52 -23.03
CA THR A 60 -6.08 -25.44 -24.44
C THR A 60 -4.61 -25.07 -24.50
N GLY A 61 -3.80 -25.81 -25.27
CA GLY A 61 -2.37 -25.60 -25.32
C GLY A 61 -1.62 -26.72 -26.05
N ASN A 62 -0.34 -26.91 -25.70
CA ASN A 62 0.54 -27.84 -26.39
C ASN A 62 1.31 -28.75 -25.43
N TRP A 63 1.65 -29.94 -25.89
CA TRP A 63 2.54 -30.84 -25.15
C TRP A 63 3.98 -30.42 -25.34
N ILE A 64 4.71 -30.21 -24.23
CA ILE A 64 6.13 -29.86 -24.22
C ILE A 64 6.94 -30.94 -23.47
N ASN A 65 8.17 -31.14 -23.88
CA ASN A 65 9.09 -32.03 -23.17
C ASN A 65 10.18 -31.21 -22.46
N HIS A 66 9.97 -31.00 -21.15
CA HIS A 66 10.92 -30.23 -20.34
C HIS A 66 12.10 -31.08 -19.93
N LYS A 67 13.35 -30.64 -20.20
CA LYS A 67 14.61 -31.38 -19.98
C LYS A 67 14.76 -31.98 -18.57
N LYS A 68 14.21 -31.33 -17.53
CA LYS A 68 14.32 -31.75 -16.12
C LYS A 68 13.05 -32.43 -15.58
N TYR A 69 11.87 -32.10 -16.11
CA TYR A 69 10.58 -32.47 -15.51
C TYR A 69 9.75 -33.39 -16.40
N GLY A 70 10.25 -33.76 -17.59
CA GLY A 70 9.58 -34.67 -18.53
C GLY A 70 8.43 -34.01 -19.29
N VAL A 71 7.52 -34.84 -19.81
CA VAL A 71 6.39 -34.38 -20.62
C VAL A 71 5.38 -33.63 -19.75
N GLN A 72 5.01 -32.44 -20.18
CA GLN A 72 4.04 -31.55 -19.53
C GLN A 72 3.10 -30.95 -20.59
N PHE A 73 1.87 -30.59 -20.19
CA PHE A 73 0.97 -29.86 -21.04
C PHE A 73 1.09 -28.37 -20.71
N GLU A 74 1.64 -27.60 -21.63
CA GLU A 74 1.72 -26.14 -21.51
C GLU A 74 0.44 -25.54 -22.02
N PHE A 75 -0.37 -25.00 -21.09
CA PHE A 75 -1.65 -24.43 -21.45
C PHE A 75 -1.54 -22.92 -21.71
N GLU A 76 -2.22 -22.49 -22.77
CA GLU A 76 -2.44 -21.09 -23.12
C GLU A 76 -3.72 -20.55 -22.46
N SER A 77 -4.72 -21.41 -22.25
CA SER A 77 -5.95 -21.07 -21.54
C SER A 77 -6.38 -22.21 -20.60
N LEU A 78 -6.95 -21.81 -19.45
CA LEU A 78 -7.53 -22.70 -18.45
C LEU A 78 -8.96 -22.23 -18.15
N GLN A 79 -9.93 -23.13 -18.33
CA GLN A 79 -11.35 -22.89 -18.07
C GLN A 79 -11.88 -23.93 -17.09
N LEU A 80 -12.78 -23.55 -16.20
CA LEU A 80 -13.54 -24.50 -15.37
C LEU A 80 -14.60 -25.18 -16.23
N LYS A 81 -14.69 -26.51 -16.17
CA LYS A 81 -15.68 -27.30 -16.94
C LYS A 81 -17.07 -27.22 -16.32
N GLU A 82 -17.16 -27.13 -14.98
CA GLU A 82 -18.44 -26.87 -14.33
C GLU A 82 -18.84 -25.42 -14.52
N ALA A 83 -19.69 -25.30 -15.42
CA ALA A 83 -20.81 -24.42 -15.64
C ALA A 83 -20.70 -23.05 -15.01
N GLU A 84 -20.45 -22.06 -15.87
CA GLU A 84 -20.72 -20.65 -15.61
C GLU A 84 -22.03 -20.49 -14.82
N LEU A 85 -23.07 -21.22 -15.18
CA LEU A 85 -24.38 -21.17 -14.52
C LEU A 85 -24.33 -21.61 -13.05
N PHE A 86 -23.59 -22.67 -12.70
CA PHE A 86 -23.45 -23.10 -11.30
C PHE A 86 -22.79 -22.03 -10.42
N PHE A 87 -21.73 -21.39 -10.93
CA PHE A 87 -21.09 -20.26 -10.26
C PHE A 87 -22.08 -19.12 -10.05
N PHE A 88 -22.81 -18.71 -11.08
CA PHE A 88 -23.79 -17.64 -11.00
C PHE A 88 -24.92 -17.95 -10.02
N LEU A 89 -25.43 -19.14 -10.04
CA LEU A 89 -26.49 -19.60 -9.13
C LEU A 89 -26.02 -19.60 -7.66
N THR A 90 -24.76 -19.95 -7.40
CA THR A 90 -24.25 -20.13 -6.02
C THR A 90 -23.58 -18.92 -5.42
N LYS A 91 -23.01 -18.04 -6.25
CA LYS A 91 -22.22 -16.89 -5.79
C LYS A 91 -22.89 -15.54 -6.00
N ILE A 92 -23.82 -15.47 -6.95
CA ILE A 92 -24.40 -14.20 -7.41
C ILE A 92 -25.91 -14.16 -7.17
N VAL A 93 -26.64 -15.23 -7.48
CA VAL A 93 -28.08 -15.29 -7.26
C VAL A 93 -28.36 -15.53 -5.78
N LYS A 94 -28.93 -14.53 -5.10
CA LYS A 94 -29.30 -14.65 -3.70
C LYS A 94 -30.44 -15.67 -3.52
N GLY A 95 -30.31 -16.55 -2.53
CA GLY A 95 -31.32 -17.51 -2.19
C GLY A 95 -31.10 -18.93 -2.76
N ILE A 96 -30.07 -19.14 -3.57
CA ILE A 96 -29.69 -20.49 -4.04
C ILE A 96 -28.44 -20.95 -3.30
N THR A 97 -28.50 -22.11 -2.64
CA THR A 97 -27.35 -22.75 -1.98
C THR A 97 -26.64 -23.70 -2.96
N LYS A 98 -25.35 -24.04 -2.67
CA LYS A 98 -24.63 -25.04 -3.48
C LYS A 98 -25.44 -26.32 -3.71
N LYS A 99 -26.09 -26.83 -2.66
CA LYS A 99 -26.93 -28.05 -2.74
C LYS A 99 -28.13 -27.84 -3.63
N SER A 100 -28.85 -26.71 -3.48
CA SER A 100 -30.02 -26.39 -4.33
C SER A 100 -29.61 -26.19 -5.79
N ALA A 101 -28.47 -25.57 -6.06
CA ALA A 101 -27.95 -25.41 -7.43
C ALA A 101 -27.62 -26.74 -8.08
N GLN A 102 -26.99 -27.67 -7.34
CA GLN A 102 -26.71 -29.03 -7.84
C GLN A 102 -28.00 -29.83 -8.13
N GLU A 103 -29.01 -29.69 -7.27
CA GLU A 103 -30.30 -30.35 -7.48
C GLU A 103 -31.07 -29.79 -8.71
N LEU A 104 -31.00 -28.46 -8.91
CA LEU A 104 -31.58 -27.79 -10.08
C LEU A 104 -30.90 -28.22 -11.38
N LEU A 105 -29.57 -28.23 -11.43
CA LEU A 105 -28.79 -28.63 -12.62
C LEU A 105 -28.80 -30.14 -12.89
N LYS A 106 -29.22 -30.97 -11.92
CA LYS A 106 -29.51 -32.40 -12.16
C LYS A 106 -30.88 -32.62 -12.81
N LYS A 107 -31.83 -31.71 -12.57
CA LYS A 107 -33.21 -31.86 -13.05
C LYS A 107 -33.42 -31.15 -14.39
N TYR A 108 -32.79 -30.04 -14.62
CA TYR A 108 -32.90 -29.23 -15.83
C TYR A 108 -31.54 -29.08 -16.51
N SER A 109 -31.51 -29.04 -17.85
CA SER A 109 -30.34 -28.56 -18.58
C SER A 109 -30.08 -27.08 -18.27
N GLU A 110 -28.91 -26.58 -18.60
CA GLU A 110 -28.58 -25.16 -18.38
C GLU A 110 -29.52 -24.23 -19.15
N GLU A 111 -29.82 -24.56 -20.40
CA GLU A 111 -30.72 -23.78 -21.24
C GLU A 111 -32.14 -23.76 -20.69
N GLU A 112 -32.69 -24.93 -20.28
CA GLU A 112 -34.02 -25.02 -19.65
C GLU A 112 -34.08 -24.22 -18.35
N LEU A 113 -33.05 -24.30 -17.49
CA LEU A 113 -33.05 -23.58 -16.22
C LEU A 113 -32.98 -22.05 -16.41
N ILE A 114 -32.27 -21.60 -17.44
CA ILE A 114 -32.21 -20.20 -17.83
C ILE A 114 -33.58 -19.74 -18.34
N GLU A 115 -34.23 -20.52 -19.15
CA GLU A 115 -35.57 -20.21 -19.68
C GLU A 115 -36.59 -20.14 -18.55
N ILE A 116 -36.56 -21.08 -17.60
CA ILE A 116 -37.38 -21.06 -16.39
C ILE A 116 -37.15 -19.77 -15.59
N LEU A 117 -35.88 -19.41 -15.32
CA LEU A 117 -35.54 -18.22 -14.55
C LEU A 117 -35.92 -16.90 -15.26
N ASN A 118 -35.93 -16.90 -16.60
CA ASN A 118 -36.33 -15.74 -17.40
C ASN A 118 -37.84 -15.61 -17.57
N ASN A 119 -38.53 -16.70 -17.87
CA ASN A 119 -39.87 -16.68 -18.42
C ASN A 119 -40.93 -17.33 -17.51
N ASN A 120 -40.55 -18.32 -16.71
CA ASN A 120 -41.49 -19.07 -15.85
C ASN A 120 -40.92 -19.43 -14.46
N PRO A 121 -40.47 -18.44 -13.66
CA PRO A 121 -39.76 -18.68 -12.39
C PRO A 121 -40.62 -19.43 -11.34
N ASN A 122 -41.96 -19.42 -11.48
CA ASN A 122 -42.87 -20.12 -10.57
C ASN A 122 -42.65 -21.64 -10.58
N GLU A 123 -42.10 -22.22 -11.63
CA GLU A 123 -41.74 -23.63 -11.70
C GLU A 123 -40.74 -24.05 -10.62
N LEU A 124 -39.90 -23.14 -10.17
CA LEU A 124 -38.97 -23.37 -9.07
C LEU A 124 -39.63 -23.59 -7.70
N LEU A 125 -40.91 -23.23 -7.54
CA LEU A 125 -41.68 -23.53 -6.32
C LEU A 125 -41.85 -25.03 -6.08
N THR A 126 -41.70 -25.85 -7.12
CA THR A 126 -41.74 -27.33 -7.01
C THR A 126 -40.52 -27.89 -6.25
N PHE A 127 -39.45 -27.09 -6.05
CA PHE A 127 -38.26 -27.54 -5.35
C PHE A 127 -38.35 -27.35 -3.83
N LYS A 128 -37.93 -28.42 -3.11
CA LYS A 128 -37.87 -28.39 -1.66
C LYS A 128 -36.97 -27.28 -1.14
N GLY A 129 -37.56 -26.32 -0.40
CA GLY A 129 -36.82 -25.21 0.19
C GLY A 129 -36.85 -23.90 -0.62
N ILE A 130 -37.56 -23.85 -1.75
CA ILE A 130 -37.90 -22.62 -2.48
C ILE A 130 -39.38 -22.33 -2.25
N LYS A 131 -39.69 -21.28 -1.49
CA LYS A 131 -41.04 -20.75 -1.24
C LYS A 131 -41.15 -19.35 -1.83
N ASP A 132 -42.38 -18.78 -1.90
CA ASP A 132 -42.66 -17.50 -2.56
C ASP A 132 -41.65 -16.37 -2.19
N LYS A 133 -41.37 -16.16 -0.90
CA LYS A 133 -40.43 -15.14 -0.45
C LYS A 133 -39.00 -15.36 -1.00
N LYS A 134 -38.58 -16.62 -1.06
CA LYS A 134 -37.28 -17.01 -1.55
C LYS A 134 -37.23 -16.95 -3.08
N LEU A 135 -38.29 -17.35 -3.75
CA LEU A 135 -38.45 -17.23 -5.20
C LEU A 135 -38.33 -15.76 -5.62
N LYS A 136 -39.04 -14.84 -4.95
CA LYS A 136 -38.95 -13.41 -5.24
C LYS A 136 -37.51 -12.91 -5.16
N THR A 137 -36.76 -13.29 -4.12
CA THR A 137 -35.35 -12.94 -3.98
C THR A 137 -34.47 -13.53 -5.10
N ILE A 138 -34.75 -14.78 -5.51
CA ILE A 138 -34.03 -15.43 -6.62
C ILE A 138 -34.28 -14.68 -7.93
N VAL A 139 -35.55 -14.39 -8.25
CA VAL A 139 -35.92 -13.69 -9.49
C VAL A 139 -35.36 -12.28 -9.55
N GLU A 140 -35.52 -11.50 -8.48
CA GLU A 140 -34.96 -10.13 -8.40
C GLU A 140 -33.44 -10.13 -8.59
N SER A 141 -32.73 -11.07 -7.93
CA SER A 141 -31.27 -11.15 -8.09
C SER A 141 -30.89 -11.71 -9.46
N TRP A 142 -31.64 -12.64 -10.04
CA TRP A 142 -31.41 -13.16 -11.39
C TRP A 142 -31.58 -12.07 -12.46
N GLN A 143 -32.65 -11.32 -12.42
CA GLN A 143 -32.89 -10.21 -13.35
C GLN A 143 -31.81 -9.15 -13.27
N LYS A 144 -31.42 -8.81 -12.04
CA LYS A 144 -30.34 -7.86 -11.81
C LYS A 144 -29.00 -8.31 -12.41
N PHE A 145 -28.75 -9.63 -12.46
CA PHE A 145 -27.48 -10.21 -12.88
C PHE A 145 -27.53 -10.92 -14.25
N LYS A 146 -28.63 -10.83 -15.00
CA LYS A 146 -28.72 -11.35 -16.35
C LYS A 146 -27.59 -10.89 -17.26
N HIS A 147 -27.31 -9.58 -17.23
CA HIS A 147 -26.22 -8.98 -17.99
C HIS A 147 -24.82 -9.44 -17.52
N LEU A 148 -24.66 -9.79 -16.25
CA LEU A 148 -23.40 -10.32 -15.73
C LEU A 148 -23.07 -11.68 -16.35
N ARG A 149 -24.07 -12.52 -16.58
CA ARG A 149 -23.90 -13.81 -17.25
C ARG A 149 -23.50 -13.65 -18.72
N GLU A 150 -24.15 -12.76 -19.43
CA GLU A 150 -23.82 -12.45 -20.83
C GLU A 150 -22.38 -11.93 -20.92
N LEU A 151 -21.99 -11.04 -20.02
CA LEU A 151 -20.62 -10.55 -19.90
C LEU A 151 -19.64 -11.68 -19.55
N GLY A 152 -20.03 -12.59 -18.64
CA GLY A 152 -19.25 -13.76 -18.25
C GLY A 152 -18.97 -14.68 -19.43
N SER A 153 -20.02 -15.07 -20.14
CA SER A 153 -19.91 -15.91 -21.34
C SER A 153 -19.06 -15.27 -22.45
N PHE A 154 -19.10 -13.95 -22.56
CA PHE A 154 -18.27 -13.22 -23.50
C PHE A 154 -16.81 -13.18 -23.10
N LEU A 155 -16.52 -12.81 -21.84
CA LEU A 155 -15.15 -12.56 -21.36
C LEU A 155 -14.39 -13.84 -20.96
N SER A 156 -15.10 -14.93 -20.59
CA SER A 156 -14.47 -16.21 -20.25
C SER A 156 -13.68 -16.80 -21.42
N LYS A 157 -14.11 -16.53 -22.66
CA LYS A 157 -13.40 -16.93 -23.89
C LYS A 157 -12.00 -16.37 -23.98
N PHE A 158 -11.74 -15.25 -23.30
CA PHE A 158 -10.44 -14.56 -23.22
C PHE A 158 -9.72 -14.85 -21.91
N GLY A 159 -10.11 -15.89 -21.15
CA GLY A 159 -9.47 -16.27 -19.90
C GLY A 159 -9.72 -15.27 -18.74
N VAL A 160 -10.74 -14.39 -18.85
CA VAL A 160 -11.13 -13.50 -17.75
C VAL A 160 -11.89 -14.29 -16.72
N THR A 161 -11.39 -14.33 -15.48
CA THR A 161 -11.99 -15.14 -14.41
C THR A 161 -13.26 -14.52 -13.84
N SER A 162 -14.09 -15.33 -13.22
CA SER A 162 -15.36 -14.92 -12.61
C SER A 162 -15.21 -13.77 -11.61
N ASN A 163 -14.11 -13.72 -10.88
CA ASN A 163 -13.82 -12.63 -9.94
C ASN A 163 -13.61 -11.30 -10.66
N PHE A 164 -12.90 -11.29 -11.79
CA PHE A 164 -12.74 -10.08 -12.60
C PHE A 164 -14.03 -9.69 -13.30
N ILE A 165 -14.82 -10.66 -13.78
CA ILE A 165 -16.13 -10.40 -14.39
C ILE A 165 -17.05 -9.68 -13.40
N THR A 166 -17.08 -10.12 -12.15
CA THR A 166 -17.85 -9.46 -11.09
C THR A 166 -17.37 -8.03 -10.82
N LYS A 167 -16.04 -7.80 -10.82
CA LYS A 167 -15.47 -6.45 -10.67
C LYS A 167 -15.79 -5.54 -11.85
N ILE A 168 -15.69 -6.07 -13.07
CA ILE A 168 -16.04 -5.33 -14.31
C ILE A 168 -17.52 -4.92 -14.24
N TYR A 169 -18.39 -5.85 -13.94
CA TYR A 169 -19.81 -5.57 -13.83
C TYR A 169 -20.14 -4.54 -12.75
N SER A 170 -19.53 -4.66 -11.56
CA SER A 170 -19.78 -3.70 -10.46
C SER A 170 -19.26 -2.31 -10.79
N HIS A 171 -18.15 -2.20 -11.52
CA HIS A 171 -17.59 -0.91 -11.94
C HIS A 171 -18.43 -0.24 -13.03
N PHE A 172 -18.94 -1.02 -13.98
CA PHE A 172 -19.71 -0.54 -15.12
C PHE A 172 -21.23 -0.82 -14.96
N SER A 173 -21.74 -0.90 -13.72
CA SER A 173 -23.13 -1.29 -13.44
C SER A 173 -24.19 -0.38 -14.07
N GLU A 174 -23.84 0.86 -14.37
CA GLU A 174 -24.74 1.87 -15.00
C GLU A 174 -24.49 2.04 -16.51
N VAL A 175 -23.61 1.22 -17.09
CA VAL A 175 -23.21 1.33 -18.49
C VAL A 175 -24.05 0.41 -19.35
N ASP A 176 -24.95 0.97 -20.14
CA ASP A 176 -25.72 0.23 -21.14
C ASP A 176 -24.81 -0.36 -22.24
N ASN A 177 -25.17 -1.55 -22.71
CA ASN A 177 -24.48 -2.25 -23.80
C ASN A 177 -22.98 -2.44 -23.56
N LEU A 178 -22.58 -2.78 -22.32
CA LEU A 178 -21.19 -2.92 -21.92
C LEU A 178 -20.39 -3.86 -22.84
N ILE A 179 -20.98 -4.99 -23.28
CA ILE A 179 -20.32 -5.95 -24.17
C ILE A 179 -19.95 -5.30 -25.52
N GLU A 180 -20.86 -4.54 -26.12
CA GLU A 180 -20.59 -3.84 -27.38
C GLU A 180 -19.52 -2.74 -27.19
N LYS A 181 -19.52 -2.06 -26.06
CA LYS A 181 -18.47 -1.08 -25.72
C LYS A 181 -17.11 -1.76 -25.56
N ILE A 182 -17.07 -2.94 -24.90
CA ILE A 182 -15.83 -3.73 -24.78
C ILE A 182 -15.35 -4.24 -26.16
N LYS A 183 -16.27 -4.70 -27.01
CA LYS A 183 -15.91 -5.11 -28.38
C LYS A 183 -15.34 -3.95 -29.21
N HIS A 184 -15.91 -2.76 -29.04
CA HIS A 184 -15.45 -1.57 -29.76
C HIS A 184 -14.11 -1.04 -29.20
N ASN A 185 -13.99 -0.98 -27.89
CA ASN A 185 -12.78 -0.54 -27.19
C ASN A 185 -12.49 -1.40 -25.95
N PRO A 186 -11.76 -2.52 -26.07
CA PRO A 186 -11.44 -3.41 -24.96
C PRO A 186 -10.59 -2.75 -23.85
N TYR A 187 -9.92 -1.64 -24.19
CA TYR A 187 -9.03 -0.94 -23.25
C TYR A 187 -9.78 -0.22 -22.12
N ILE A 188 -11.11 -0.09 -22.19
CA ILE A 188 -11.90 0.37 -21.03
C ILE A 188 -11.71 -0.54 -19.81
N LEU A 189 -11.34 -1.81 -20.03
CA LEU A 189 -11.06 -2.77 -18.96
C LEU A 189 -9.86 -2.40 -18.08
N ILE A 190 -8.97 -1.53 -18.56
CA ILE A 190 -7.81 -1.03 -17.76
C ILE A 190 -8.26 -0.22 -16.52
N GLN A 191 -9.48 0.31 -16.52
CA GLN A 191 -10.06 1.00 -15.37
C GLN A 191 -10.29 0.06 -14.18
N ILE A 192 -10.30 -1.26 -14.41
CA ILE A 192 -10.52 -2.26 -13.37
C ILE A 192 -9.22 -2.59 -12.66
N LYS A 193 -9.17 -2.35 -11.36
CA LYS A 193 -7.99 -2.68 -10.55
C LYS A 193 -7.61 -4.16 -10.70
N GLY A 194 -6.41 -4.38 -11.26
CA GLY A 194 -5.86 -5.71 -11.51
C GLY A 194 -5.97 -6.17 -12.98
N ILE A 195 -6.55 -5.36 -13.87
CA ILE A 195 -6.45 -5.54 -15.33
C ILE A 195 -5.51 -4.45 -15.85
N GLY A 196 -4.27 -4.81 -16.12
CA GLY A 196 -3.28 -3.92 -16.74
C GLY A 196 -3.41 -3.89 -18.27
N PHE A 197 -2.60 -3.02 -18.92
CA PHE A 197 -2.58 -2.86 -20.36
C PHE A 197 -2.36 -4.18 -21.09
N LYS A 198 -1.36 -4.97 -20.68
CA LYS A 198 -1.02 -6.25 -21.33
C LYS A 198 -2.23 -7.17 -21.46
N ARG A 199 -3.02 -7.32 -20.40
CA ARG A 199 -4.19 -8.20 -20.44
C ARG A 199 -5.33 -7.63 -21.27
N ALA A 200 -5.58 -6.34 -21.21
CA ALA A 200 -6.57 -5.68 -22.06
C ALA A 200 -6.15 -5.76 -23.54
N ASP A 201 -4.85 -5.67 -23.82
CA ASP A 201 -4.27 -5.79 -25.16
C ASP A 201 -4.40 -7.20 -25.73
N GLU A 202 -4.18 -8.25 -24.93
CA GLU A 202 -4.42 -9.65 -25.32
C GLU A 202 -5.88 -9.86 -25.75
N ILE A 203 -6.84 -9.30 -24.98
CA ILE A 203 -8.28 -9.35 -25.33
C ILE A 203 -8.54 -8.57 -26.60
N ALA A 204 -7.99 -7.38 -26.75
CA ALA A 204 -8.18 -6.50 -27.89
C ALA A 204 -7.67 -7.13 -29.18
N LEU A 205 -6.47 -7.68 -29.17
CA LEU A 205 -5.88 -8.37 -30.31
C LEU A 205 -6.65 -9.64 -30.68
N SER A 206 -7.16 -10.39 -29.69
CA SER A 206 -8.04 -11.55 -29.91
C SER A 206 -9.39 -11.17 -30.51
N LEU A 207 -9.86 -9.95 -30.27
CA LEU A 207 -11.07 -9.38 -30.90
C LEU A 207 -10.81 -8.79 -32.28
N GLY A 208 -9.56 -8.84 -32.77
CA GLY A 208 -9.19 -8.34 -34.10
C GLY A 208 -8.84 -6.85 -34.16
N ILE A 209 -8.60 -6.19 -33.02
CA ILE A 209 -8.14 -4.81 -32.99
C ILE A 209 -6.75 -4.73 -33.66
N ASN A 210 -6.58 -3.79 -34.57
CA ASN A 210 -5.32 -3.58 -35.29
C ASN A 210 -4.20 -3.19 -34.32
N LYS A 211 -2.99 -3.76 -34.52
CA LYS A 211 -1.80 -3.45 -33.69
C LYS A 211 -1.43 -1.95 -33.71
N GLN A 212 -1.75 -1.23 -34.77
CA GLN A 212 -1.51 0.20 -34.94
C GLN A 212 -2.76 1.06 -34.67
N SER A 213 -3.80 0.48 -34.05
CA SER A 213 -5.03 1.22 -33.74
C SER A 213 -4.76 2.34 -32.74
N ASP A 214 -5.39 3.50 -32.98
CA ASP A 214 -5.30 4.67 -32.09
C ASP A 214 -5.77 4.34 -30.67
N PHE A 215 -6.79 3.49 -30.51
CA PHE A 215 -7.26 3.03 -29.19
C PHE A 215 -6.17 2.27 -28.43
N ARG A 216 -5.43 1.41 -29.14
CA ARG A 216 -4.32 0.64 -28.55
C ARG A 216 -3.20 1.56 -28.09
N ILE A 217 -2.78 2.47 -28.98
CA ILE A 217 -1.70 3.41 -28.72
C ILE A 217 -2.08 4.34 -27.55
N ALA A 218 -3.26 4.97 -27.61
CA ALA A 218 -3.72 5.86 -26.57
C ALA A 218 -3.88 5.16 -25.19
N ALA A 219 -4.41 3.94 -25.17
CA ALA A 219 -4.52 3.15 -23.95
C ALA A 219 -3.16 2.78 -23.38
N CYS A 220 -2.20 2.39 -24.24
CA CYS A 220 -0.83 2.13 -23.85
C CYS A 220 -0.17 3.38 -23.25
N MET A 221 -0.31 4.53 -23.88
CA MET A 221 0.22 5.81 -23.42
C MET A 221 -0.29 6.17 -22.03
N ASN A 222 -1.61 6.17 -21.84
CA ASN A 222 -2.23 6.48 -20.55
C ASN A 222 -1.77 5.51 -19.44
N TYR A 223 -1.74 4.23 -19.76
CA TYR A 223 -1.34 3.20 -18.79
C TYR A 223 0.13 3.32 -18.43
N THR A 224 1.02 3.37 -19.41
CA THR A 224 2.47 3.45 -19.21
C THR A 224 2.87 4.72 -18.48
N LEU A 225 2.25 5.86 -18.82
CA LEU A 225 2.51 7.13 -18.16
C LEU A 225 2.12 7.10 -16.68
N ARG A 226 0.92 6.59 -16.37
CA ARG A 226 0.45 6.46 -14.98
C ARG A 226 1.29 5.47 -14.18
N GLU A 227 1.55 4.29 -14.74
CA GLU A 227 2.34 3.25 -14.08
C GLU A 227 3.77 3.73 -13.81
N TYR A 228 4.39 4.43 -14.77
CA TYR A 228 5.69 5.04 -14.57
C TYR A 228 5.67 6.06 -13.43
N CYS A 229 4.69 6.96 -13.41
CA CYS A 229 4.57 7.97 -12.37
C CYS A 229 4.35 7.34 -10.98
N ASP A 230 3.44 6.38 -10.88
CA ASP A 230 3.12 5.73 -9.61
C ASP A 230 4.28 4.88 -9.07
N ASN A 231 4.96 4.11 -9.93
CA ASN A 231 6.05 3.22 -9.52
C ASN A 231 7.33 3.98 -9.16
N ASN A 232 7.63 5.07 -9.87
CA ASN A 232 8.85 5.86 -9.65
C ASN A 232 8.64 7.10 -8.76
N GLY A 233 7.39 7.40 -8.41
CA GLY A 233 7.04 8.59 -7.65
C GLY A 233 7.20 9.91 -8.40
N ASN A 234 7.39 9.87 -9.72
CA ASN A 234 7.44 11.04 -10.60
C ASN A 234 6.03 11.55 -10.90
N SER A 235 5.87 12.82 -11.27
CA SER A 235 4.61 13.32 -11.83
C SER A 235 4.71 13.69 -13.31
N SER A 236 5.89 13.56 -13.89
CA SER A 236 6.13 13.71 -15.33
C SER A 236 7.22 12.75 -15.83
N ILE A 237 7.28 12.53 -17.14
CA ILE A 237 8.28 11.68 -17.80
C ILE A 237 8.92 12.42 -18.99
N ASP A 238 10.21 12.24 -19.18
CA ASP A 238 10.92 12.70 -20.36
C ASP A 238 10.40 12.06 -21.65
N LYS A 239 10.33 12.84 -22.74
CA LYS A 239 9.81 12.41 -24.03
C LYS A 239 10.50 11.14 -24.57
N HIS A 240 11.83 11.10 -24.55
CA HIS A 240 12.59 9.97 -25.12
C HIS A 240 12.41 8.71 -24.27
N HIS A 241 12.41 8.86 -22.96
CA HIS A 241 12.18 7.74 -22.05
C HIS A 241 10.76 7.20 -22.21
N PHE A 242 9.76 8.09 -22.36
CA PHE A 242 8.37 7.67 -22.58
C PHE A 242 8.22 6.86 -23.86
N TYR A 243 8.80 7.33 -24.97
CA TYR A 243 8.74 6.62 -26.24
C TYR A 243 9.40 5.24 -26.18
N LYS A 244 10.53 5.13 -25.50
CA LYS A 244 11.18 3.82 -25.29
C LYS A 244 10.27 2.85 -24.54
N LEU A 245 9.59 3.30 -23.47
CA LEU A 245 8.64 2.46 -22.74
C LEU A 245 7.44 2.05 -23.60
N LEU A 246 6.99 2.93 -24.50
CA LEU A 246 5.91 2.61 -25.43
C LEU A 246 6.34 1.57 -26.47
N ASP A 247 7.56 1.68 -27.02
CA ASP A 247 8.13 0.69 -27.94
C ASP A 247 8.21 -0.69 -27.30
N GLU A 248 8.69 -0.76 -26.04
CA GLU A 248 8.76 -2.00 -25.26
C GLU A 248 7.35 -2.58 -25.00
N ALA A 249 6.36 -1.74 -24.66
CA ALA A 249 5.00 -2.19 -24.34
C ALA A 249 4.18 -2.60 -25.56
N LEU A 250 4.37 -1.92 -26.70
CA LEU A 250 3.62 -2.15 -27.94
C LEU A 250 4.30 -3.15 -28.89
N GLY A 251 5.60 -3.43 -28.67
CA GLY A 251 6.41 -4.29 -29.52
C GLY A 251 6.75 -3.63 -30.87
N PHE A 252 6.99 -2.32 -30.88
CA PHE A 252 7.47 -1.59 -32.07
C PHE A 252 8.99 -1.37 -31.96
N GLU A 253 9.69 -1.31 -33.07
CA GLU A 253 11.13 -1.01 -33.08
C GLU A 253 11.41 0.50 -33.15
N GLU A 254 10.57 1.29 -33.81
CA GLU A 254 10.62 2.76 -33.87
C GLU A 254 9.21 3.32 -34.14
N GLY A 255 8.40 3.46 -33.12
CA GLY A 255 7.00 3.89 -33.23
C GLY A 255 6.75 5.42 -33.23
N PHE A 256 7.79 6.25 -33.32
CA PHE A 256 7.73 7.72 -33.12
C PHE A 256 6.62 8.43 -33.90
N SER A 257 6.49 8.15 -35.18
CA SER A 257 5.49 8.81 -36.03
C SER A 257 4.04 8.45 -35.68
N LEU A 258 3.82 7.23 -35.15
CA LEU A 258 2.51 6.79 -34.65
C LEU A 258 2.16 7.47 -33.34
N TYR A 259 3.17 7.72 -32.48
CA TYR A 259 2.96 8.32 -31.17
C TYR A 259 2.61 9.81 -31.24
N GLU A 260 3.22 10.57 -32.14
CA GLU A 260 3.01 12.03 -32.21
C GLU A 260 1.56 12.40 -32.50
N ASN A 261 0.90 11.74 -33.44
CA ASN A 261 -0.51 12.00 -33.74
C ASN A 261 -1.44 11.65 -32.57
N SER A 262 -1.21 10.50 -31.93
CA SER A 262 -1.99 10.08 -30.77
C SER A 262 -1.76 11.02 -29.58
N LEU A 263 -0.51 11.44 -29.32
CA LEU A 263 -0.17 12.39 -28.27
C LEU A 263 -0.82 13.75 -28.49
N LEU A 264 -0.75 14.31 -29.72
CA LEU A 264 -1.43 15.57 -30.04
C LEU A 264 -2.94 15.49 -29.78
N THR A 265 -3.54 14.36 -30.16
CA THR A 265 -4.97 14.12 -29.91
C THR A 265 -5.27 14.06 -28.40
N MET A 266 -4.43 13.40 -27.61
CA MET A 266 -4.60 13.26 -26.16
C MET A 266 -4.33 14.59 -25.43
N ILE A 267 -3.37 15.38 -25.89
CA ILE A 267 -3.11 16.73 -25.37
C ILE A 267 -4.31 17.64 -25.64
N ASN A 268 -4.86 17.63 -26.87
CA ASN A 268 -6.03 18.42 -27.22
C ASN A 268 -7.29 18.02 -26.45
N LYS A 269 -7.37 16.76 -26.00
CA LYS A 269 -8.46 16.26 -25.12
C LYS A 269 -8.17 16.45 -23.62
N GLU A 270 -7.05 17.08 -23.28
CA GLU A 270 -6.60 17.25 -21.88
C GLU A 270 -6.43 15.94 -21.11
N GLU A 271 -6.14 14.82 -21.80
CA GLU A 271 -5.86 13.52 -21.17
C GLU A 271 -4.40 13.42 -20.70
N ILE A 272 -3.49 14.08 -21.43
CA ILE A 272 -2.06 14.20 -21.13
C ILE A 272 -1.67 15.66 -21.26
N TYR A 273 -0.78 16.15 -20.42
CA TYR A 273 -0.23 17.50 -20.52
C TYR A 273 1.26 17.46 -20.87
N LEU A 274 1.68 18.39 -21.71
CA LEU A 274 3.09 18.67 -22.00
C LEU A 274 3.55 19.79 -21.08
N THR A 275 4.57 19.52 -20.27
CA THR A 275 5.15 20.52 -19.36
C THR A 275 6.10 21.46 -20.12
N THR A 276 6.47 22.58 -19.50
CA THR A 276 7.41 23.55 -20.07
C THR A 276 8.83 23.01 -20.27
N GLN A 277 9.15 21.84 -19.75
CA GLN A 277 10.42 21.13 -19.92
C GLN A 277 10.31 19.99 -20.95
N GLU A 278 9.31 20.02 -21.84
CA GLU A 278 9.05 18.96 -22.84
C GLU A 278 8.85 17.57 -22.24
N ARG A 279 8.20 17.53 -21.07
CA ARG A 279 7.87 16.29 -20.36
C ARG A 279 6.37 16.04 -20.42
N TYR A 280 5.97 14.78 -20.42
CA TYR A 280 4.56 14.41 -20.39
C TYR A 280 4.10 14.10 -18.98
N ALA A 281 2.92 14.57 -18.61
CA ALA A 281 2.30 14.35 -17.31
C ALA A 281 0.85 13.86 -17.45
N PRO A 282 0.40 12.90 -16.62
CA PRO A 282 -1.02 12.57 -16.52
C PRO A 282 -1.84 13.78 -16.11
N SER A 283 -3.01 13.98 -16.70
CA SER A 283 -3.83 15.19 -16.47
C SER A 283 -4.13 15.44 -15.00
N MET A 284 -4.48 14.39 -14.23
CA MET A 284 -4.76 14.51 -12.80
C MET A 284 -3.55 15.04 -12.01
N LEU A 285 -2.35 14.56 -12.33
CA LEU A 285 -1.13 14.99 -11.63
C LEU A 285 -0.76 16.41 -12.00
N TYR A 286 -0.85 16.76 -13.30
CA TYR A 286 -0.60 18.11 -13.78
C TYR A 286 -1.55 19.11 -13.12
N PHE A 287 -2.84 18.80 -13.10
CA PHE A 287 -3.87 19.63 -12.49
C PHE A 287 -3.64 19.76 -10.97
N ALA A 288 -3.41 18.65 -10.28
CA ALA A 288 -3.19 18.64 -8.85
C ALA A 288 -1.99 19.51 -8.44
N GLU A 289 -0.87 19.37 -9.13
CA GLU A 289 0.36 20.12 -8.81
C GLU A 289 0.28 21.59 -9.21
N ASN A 290 -0.42 21.92 -10.30
CA ASN A 290 -0.74 23.33 -10.62
C ASN A 290 -1.60 23.98 -9.54
N LYS A 291 -2.64 23.30 -9.08
CA LYS A 291 -3.51 23.82 -8.01
C LYS A 291 -2.78 23.96 -6.68
N ILE A 292 -1.77 23.15 -6.41
CA ILE A 292 -0.90 23.32 -5.24
C ILE A 292 -0.11 24.64 -5.35
N ILE A 293 0.46 24.94 -6.52
CA ILE A 293 1.18 26.20 -6.75
C ILE A 293 0.23 27.40 -6.60
N GLU A 294 -0.96 27.34 -7.22
CA GLU A 294 -1.98 28.40 -7.14
C GLU A 294 -2.40 28.66 -5.69
N PHE A 295 -2.73 27.60 -4.95
CA PHE A 295 -3.14 27.68 -3.55
C PHE A 295 -2.13 28.44 -2.67
N PHE A 296 -0.85 28.15 -2.79
CA PHE A 296 0.16 28.84 -1.98
C PHE A 296 0.41 30.29 -2.45
N LYS A 297 0.26 30.57 -3.75
CA LYS A 297 0.36 31.95 -4.27
C LYS A 297 -0.76 32.83 -3.74
N GLU A 298 -2.00 32.39 -3.86
CA GLU A 298 -3.17 33.12 -3.36
C GLU A 298 -3.01 33.43 -1.87
N ARG A 299 -2.55 32.47 -1.08
CA ARG A 299 -2.34 32.65 0.36
C ARG A 299 -1.18 33.56 0.69
N ALA A 300 -0.16 33.64 -0.15
CA ALA A 300 0.96 34.57 0.04
C ALA A 300 0.56 36.03 -0.18
N GLU A 301 -0.48 36.28 -1.01
CA GLU A 301 -1.04 37.62 -1.26
C GLU A 301 -1.96 38.08 -0.13
N GLU A 302 -2.53 37.16 0.65
CA GLU A 302 -3.53 37.40 1.70
C GLU A 302 -2.95 37.45 3.12
N ILE A 303 -1.65 37.73 3.29
CA ILE A 303 -1.02 37.80 4.60
C ILE A 303 -1.58 38.96 5.41
N SER A 304 -2.23 38.66 6.53
CA SER A 304 -2.68 39.67 7.48
C SER A 304 -1.49 40.23 8.26
N ASN A 305 -1.32 41.53 8.28
CA ASN A 305 -0.32 42.20 9.12
C ASN A 305 -0.76 42.35 10.60
N LYS A 306 -1.86 41.74 10.98
CA LYS A 306 -2.43 41.85 12.33
C LYS A 306 -1.87 40.76 13.22
N LYS A 307 -1.15 41.18 14.27
CA LYS A 307 -0.64 40.26 15.29
C LYS A 307 -1.79 39.64 16.08
N ILE A 308 -1.69 38.32 16.35
CA ILE A 308 -2.61 37.60 17.23
C ILE A 308 -2.45 38.12 18.66
N ILE A 309 -1.23 38.13 19.15
CA ILE A 309 -0.85 38.62 20.48
C ILE A 309 0.10 39.81 20.32
N SER A 310 -0.31 40.98 20.84
CA SER A 310 0.49 42.20 20.73
C SER A 310 1.78 42.13 21.59
N ASN A 311 1.69 41.64 22.84
CA ASN A 311 2.84 41.44 23.72
C ASN A 311 3.34 39.98 23.68
N PHE A 312 3.85 39.58 22.53
CA PHE A 312 4.29 38.19 22.26
C PHE A 312 5.35 37.69 23.24
N LYS A 313 6.28 38.56 23.66
CA LYS A 313 7.34 38.18 24.59
C LYS A 313 6.82 37.80 25.98
N GLU A 314 5.83 38.52 26.49
CA GLU A 314 5.19 38.21 27.77
C GLU A 314 4.38 36.91 27.67
N TYR A 315 3.64 36.73 26.57
CA TYR A 315 2.93 35.50 26.27
C TYR A 315 3.87 34.29 26.28
N LEU A 316 5.01 34.34 25.60
CA LEU A 316 5.99 33.26 25.59
C LEU A 316 6.52 32.97 27.00
N THR A 317 6.87 34.00 27.77
CA THR A 317 7.36 33.82 29.15
C THR A 317 6.32 33.11 30.02
N TYR A 318 5.06 33.45 29.88
CA TYR A 318 3.94 32.78 30.55
C TYR A 318 3.81 31.31 30.13
N LYS A 319 3.83 31.04 28.82
CA LYS A 319 3.73 29.68 28.27
C LYS A 319 4.91 28.79 28.67
N GLU A 320 6.13 29.31 28.65
CA GLU A 320 7.33 28.58 29.11
C GLU A 320 7.25 28.19 30.58
N LYS A 321 6.71 29.07 31.43
CA LYS A 321 6.45 28.72 32.84
C LYS A 321 5.44 27.58 32.96
N THR A 322 4.40 27.57 32.13
CA THR A 322 3.38 26.53 32.13
C THR A 322 3.92 25.20 31.59
N LEU A 323 4.77 25.24 30.58
CA LEU A 323 5.41 24.07 29.99
C LEU A 323 6.53 23.48 30.87
N GLY A 324 7.11 24.29 31.76
CA GLY A 324 8.24 23.90 32.62
C GLY A 324 9.60 23.86 31.88
N PHE A 325 9.67 24.34 30.65
CA PHE A 325 10.88 24.48 29.85
C PHE A 325 10.77 25.63 28.84
N SER A 326 11.89 26.16 28.39
CA SER A 326 11.92 27.21 27.37
C SER A 326 11.95 26.67 25.96
N LEU A 327 11.21 27.32 25.07
CA LEU A 327 11.29 27.05 23.64
C LEU A 327 12.64 27.49 23.07
N SER A 328 13.17 26.77 22.09
CA SER A 328 14.36 27.24 21.39
C SER A 328 14.07 28.43 20.49
N HIS A 329 15.14 29.08 20.01
CA HIS A 329 15.01 30.16 19.05
C HIS A 329 14.21 29.76 17.81
N GLU A 330 14.50 28.58 17.22
CA GLU A 330 13.79 28.05 16.05
C GLU A 330 12.31 27.74 16.36
N GLN A 331 12.02 27.14 17.53
CA GLN A 331 10.67 26.87 17.99
C GLN A 331 9.87 28.16 18.23
N THR A 332 10.50 29.14 18.86
CA THR A 332 9.93 30.49 19.07
C THR A 332 9.63 31.17 17.72
N GLN A 333 10.56 31.10 16.77
CA GLN A 333 10.36 31.64 15.42
C GLN A 333 9.15 31.02 14.71
N ALA A 334 8.93 29.71 14.85
CA ALA A 334 7.74 29.06 14.27
C ALA A 334 6.44 29.64 14.82
N VAL A 335 6.37 29.87 16.14
CA VAL A 335 5.21 30.49 16.79
C VAL A 335 5.06 31.96 16.38
N GLU A 336 6.17 32.68 16.24
CA GLU A 336 6.21 34.11 15.87
C GLU A 336 5.72 34.34 14.44
N ILE A 337 6.04 33.48 13.48
CA ILE A 337 5.55 33.57 12.10
C ILE A 337 4.02 33.57 12.08
N ILE A 338 3.40 32.68 12.83
CA ILE A 338 1.93 32.61 12.94
C ILE A 338 1.37 33.80 13.72
N ASN A 339 2.06 34.19 14.82
CA ASN A 339 1.66 35.36 15.58
C ASN A 339 1.63 36.65 14.75
N ASN A 340 2.54 36.78 13.78
CA ASN A 340 2.65 37.92 12.89
C ASN A 340 1.62 37.88 11.72
N GLY A 341 0.66 36.95 11.74
CA GLY A 341 -0.48 36.92 10.84
C GLY A 341 -0.32 36.03 9.62
N SER A 342 0.72 35.19 9.56
CA SER A 342 0.80 34.17 8.50
C SER A 342 -0.29 33.14 8.65
N ASN A 343 -1.07 32.92 7.57
CA ASN A 343 -2.09 31.87 7.52
C ASN A 343 -1.55 30.52 7.04
N THR A 344 -0.24 30.43 6.77
CA THR A 344 0.40 29.19 6.30
C THR A 344 1.82 29.09 6.84
N LEU A 345 2.23 27.88 7.26
CA LEU A 345 3.57 27.59 7.74
C LEU A 345 4.01 26.16 7.38
N PHE A 346 5.21 26.02 6.82
CA PHE A 346 5.93 24.74 6.77
C PHE A 346 6.85 24.62 7.98
N LEU A 347 6.51 23.73 8.91
CA LEU A 347 7.33 23.39 10.07
C LEU A 347 8.13 22.12 9.77
N ILE A 348 9.39 22.29 9.41
CA ILE A 348 10.27 21.23 8.95
C ILE A 348 11.29 20.90 10.04
N GLY A 349 11.47 19.62 10.32
CA GLY A 349 12.47 19.21 11.30
C GLY A 349 12.71 17.71 11.29
N TYR A 350 13.89 17.33 11.74
CA TYR A 350 14.29 15.93 11.81
C TYR A 350 13.74 15.23 13.05
N ALA A 351 13.97 13.92 13.13
CA ALA A 351 13.56 13.17 14.33
C ALA A 351 14.23 13.75 15.60
N GLY A 352 13.44 14.02 16.63
CA GLY A 352 13.94 14.57 17.90
C GLY A 352 14.16 16.07 17.95
N THR A 353 13.81 16.85 16.91
CA THR A 353 13.97 18.32 16.91
C THR A 353 12.82 19.09 17.58
N GLY A 354 11.80 18.38 18.10
CA GLY A 354 10.69 19.03 18.83
C GLY A 354 9.56 19.53 17.93
N LYS A 355 9.33 18.94 16.75
CA LYS A 355 8.18 19.26 15.87
C LYS A 355 6.85 19.25 16.62
N SER A 356 6.56 18.19 17.37
CA SER A 356 5.28 18.07 18.09
C SER A 356 5.13 19.13 19.19
N THR A 357 6.25 19.52 19.86
CA THR A 357 6.27 20.60 20.84
C THR A 357 5.96 21.93 20.20
N SER A 358 6.59 22.23 19.06
CA SER A 358 6.34 23.46 18.28
C SER A 358 4.91 23.49 17.75
N SER A 359 4.40 22.36 17.22
CA SER A 359 3.03 22.21 16.77
C SER A 359 2.04 22.54 17.90
N ARG A 360 2.26 21.96 19.08
CA ARG A 360 1.44 22.26 20.27
C ARG A 360 1.47 23.75 20.62
N ALA A 361 2.64 24.36 20.68
CA ALA A 361 2.79 25.78 21.02
C ALA A 361 2.07 26.68 19.99
N ILE A 362 2.12 26.35 18.69
CA ILE A 362 1.39 27.08 17.65
C ILE A 362 -0.12 26.91 17.81
N LEU A 363 -0.60 25.69 18.06
CA LEU A 363 -2.03 25.44 18.25
C LEU A 363 -2.58 26.15 19.49
N GLU A 364 -1.82 26.18 20.60
CA GLU A 364 -2.16 26.92 21.81
C GLU A 364 -2.20 28.43 21.56
N LEU A 365 -1.31 29.00 20.72
CA LEU A 365 -1.38 30.40 20.30
C LEU A 365 -2.66 30.67 19.53
N LEU A 366 -3.01 29.82 18.57
CA LEU A 366 -4.20 29.96 17.74
C LEU A 366 -5.49 29.83 18.55
N GLN A 367 -5.48 29.01 19.60
CA GLN A 367 -6.63 28.86 20.52
C GLN A 367 -6.98 30.16 21.27
N GLU A 368 -6.08 31.14 21.34
CA GLU A 368 -6.42 32.47 21.90
C GLU A 368 -7.43 33.25 21.03
N ILE A 369 -7.57 32.88 19.74
CA ILE A 369 -8.48 33.56 18.78
C ILE A 369 -9.55 32.68 18.17
N VAL A 370 -9.44 31.33 18.29
CA VAL A 370 -10.42 30.39 17.77
C VAL A 370 -10.83 29.38 18.84
N SER A 371 -12.01 28.76 18.70
CA SER A 371 -12.46 27.70 19.60
C SER A 371 -11.62 26.44 19.46
N TYR A 372 -11.50 25.66 20.52
CA TYR A 372 -10.88 24.32 20.51
C TYR A 372 -11.48 23.42 19.40
N ASP A 373 -12.80 23.46 19.21
CA ASP A 373 -13.50 22.65 18.20
C ASP A 373 -13.25 23.12 16.75
N ASP A 374 -12.76 24.33 16.55
CA ASP A 374 -12.37 24.86 15.24
C ASP A 374 -10.96 24.41 14.80
N ILE A 375 -10.25 23.66 15.65
CA ILE A 375 -8.89 23.16 15.40
C ILE A 375 -8.94 21.67 15.10
N ILE A 376 -8.32 21.26 14.00
CA ILE A 376 -8.14 19.84 13.64
C ILE A 376 -6.71 19.54 13.26
N THR A 377 -6.19 18.41 13.72
CA THR A 377 -4.93 17.87 13.23
C THR A 377 -5.20 16.65 12.35
N ILE A 378 -4.43 16.48 11.30
CA ILE A 378 -4.61 15.37 10.35
C ILE A 378 -3.27 14.71 10.01
N ALA A 379 -3.31 13.40 9.75
CA ALA A 379 -2.17 12.65 9.28
C ALA A 379 -2.60 11.54 8.31
N LEU A 380 -1.65 10.98 7.55
CA LEU A 380 -1.96 9.94 6.56
C LEU A 380 -2.41 8.63 7.21
N SER A 381 -1.81 8.25 8.35
CA SER A 381 -2.10 6.99 9.04
C SER A 381 -2.82 7.22 10.37
N GLY A 382 -3.61 6.23 10.81
CA GLY A 382 -4.30 6.28 12.10
C GLY A 382 -3.35 6.39 13.29
N ILE A 383 -2.18 5.74 13.20
CA ILE A 383 -1.16 5.80 14.26
C ILE A 383 -0.54 7.19 14.36
N ALA A 384 -0.20 7.82 13.22
CA ALA A 384 0.32 9.17 13.22
C ALA A 384 -0.73 10.17 13.74
N SER A 385 -1.99 9.98 13.34
CA SER A 385 -3.13 10.77 13.84
C SER A 385 -3.30 10.64 15.37
N GLN A 386 -3.25 9.43 15.91
CA GLN A 386 -3.32 9.22 17.36
C GLN A 386 -2.14 9.87 18.08
N ARG A 387 -0.93 9.69 17.56
CA ARG A 387 0.29 10.27 18.14
C ARG A 387 0.23 11.80 18.22
N ILE A 388 -0.21 12.49 17.15
CA ILE A 388 -0.30 13.96 17.19
C ILE A 388 -1.40 14.41 18.16
N SER A 389 -2.50 13.67 18.28
CA SER A 389 -3.52 13.92 19.31
C SER A 389 -2.96 13.81 20.72
N ASP A 390 -2.24 12.71 21.01
CA ASP A 390 -1.66 12.45 22.34
C ASP A 390 -0.60 13.52 22.74
N THR A 391 0.16 14.01 21.75
CA THR A 391 1.25 14.96 21.99
C THR A 391 0.79 16.41 22.04
N THR A 392 -0.23 16.76 21.26
CA THR A 392 -0.74 18.14 21.20
C THR A 392 -1.95 18.38 22.07
N GLY A 393 -2.72 17.33 22.38
CA GLY A 393 -3.98 17.42 23.11
C GLY A 393 -5.18 17.84 22.24
N TYR A 394 -5.01 18.03 20.94
CA TYR A 394 -6.07 18.43 20.01
C TYR A 394 -6.67 17.23 19.27
N ARG A 395 -7.92 17.42 18.81
CA ARG A 395 -8.61 16.40 18.01
C ARG A 395 -7.82 16.09 16.75
N SER A 396 -7.69 14.80 16.47
CA SER A 396 -6.98 14.33 15.27
C SER A 396 -7.77 13.26 14.53
N MET A 397 -7.56 13.19 13.21
CA MET A 397 -8.09 12.11 12.38
C MET A 397 -7.21 11.84 11.16
N THR A 398 -7.48 10.73 10.47
CA THR A 398 -6.77 10.48 9.21
C THR A 398 -7.31 11.39 8.10
N ILE A 399 -6.43 11.72 7.13
CA ILE A 399 -6.80 12.49 5.94
C ILE A 399 -8.03 11.88 5.27
N GLN A 400 -8.05 10.57 5.06
CA GLN A 400 -9.17 9.89 4.42
C GLN A 400 -10.49 10.03 5.21
N SER A 401 -10.42 9.96 6.54
CA SER A 401 -11.60 10.13 7.40
C SER A 401 -12.15 11.56 7.29
N LEU A 402 -11.27 12.56 7.29
CA LEU A 402 -11.68 13.96 7.15
C LEU A 402 -12.35 14.21 5.79
N LEU A 403 -11.73 13.74 4.70
CA LEU A 403 -12.26 13.87 3.35
C LEU A 403 -13.62 13.19 3.19
N MET A 404 -13.79 11.99 3.76
CA MET A 404 -15.05 11.25 3.72
C MET A 404 -16.16 11.94 4.55
N GLN A 405 -15.83 12.39 5.75
CA GLN A 405 -16.80 13.06 6.65
C GLN A 405 -17.33 14.36 6.04
N HIS A 406 -16.53 15.05 5.24
CA HIS A 406 -16.88 16.33 4.62
C HIS A 406 -16.96 16.24 3.09
N LYS A 407 -17.29 15.08 2.52
CA LYS A 407 -17.35 14.85 1.07
C LYS A 407 -18.26 15.86 0.37
N GLU A 408 -19.45 16.11 0.93
CA GLU A 408 -20.48 16.97 0.35
C GLU A 408 -20.31 18.47 0.67
N LYS A 409 -19.28 18.85 1.45
CA LYS A 409 -19.01 20.26 1.79
C LYS A 409 -17.94 20.82 0.86
N ASP A 410 -18.06 22.08 0.50
CA ASP A 410 -17.04 22.78 -0.30
C ASP A 410 -15.75 22.94 0.50
N PHE A 411 -15.84 23.33 1.76
CA PHE A 411 -14.71 23.53 2.66
C PHE A 411 -14.87 22.76 3.98
N PHE A 412 -13.73 22.44 4.62
CA PHE A 412 -13.72 21.93 5.98
C PHE A 412 -14.26 23.00 6.96
N PRO A 413 -15.03 22.61 8.00
CA PRO A 413 -15.59 23.53 8.96
C PRO A 413 -14.59 24.00 10.04
N TYR A 414 -13.29 23.92 9.76
CA TYR A 414 -12.23 24.23 10.72
C TYR A 414 -11.51 25.52 10.33
N LYS A 415 -11.15 26.32 11.33
CA LYS A 415 -10.35 27.53 11.17
C LYS A 415 -8.86 27.26 11.21
N VAL A 416 -8.46 26.11 11.78
CA VAL A 416 -7.06 25.67 11.84
C VAL A 416 -6.98 24.21 11.42
N VAL A 417 -6.14 23.92 10.44
CA VAL A 417 -5.81 22.57 9.97
C VAL A 417 -4.30 22.37 10.08
N LEU A 418 -3.87 21.38 10.86
CA LEU A 418 -2.47 20.98 10.93
C LEU A 418 -2.30 19.61 10.27
N LEU A 419 -1.49 19.54 9.22
CA LEU A 419 -1.10 18.31 8.54
C LEU A 419 0.23 17.82 9.08
N ASP A 420 0.25 16.68 9.78
CA ASP A 420 1.49 16.04 10.25
C ASP A 420 1.95 14.92 9.30
N GLU A 421 3.24 14.58 9.38
CA GLU A 421 3.92 13.60 8.53
C GLU A 421 3.70 13.87 7.02
N ALA A 422 3.76 15.15 6.63
CA ALA A 422 3.49 15.60 5.26
C ALA A 422 4.43 14.99 4.20
N SER A 423 5.61 14.50 4.58
CA SER A 423 6.54 13.78 3.70
C SER A 423 5.91 12.53 3.07
N MET A 424 4.87 11.95 3.70
CA MET A 424 4.17 10.76 3.23
C MET A 424 2.99 11.08 2.29
N VAL A 425 2.68 12.35 2.05
CA VAL A 425 1.48 12.77 1.30
C VAL A 425 1.84 13.03 -0.17
N ASN A 426 1.26 12.26 -1.09
CA ASN A 426 1.46 12.42 -2.53
C ASN A 426 0.64 13.60 -3.10
N SER A 427 0.93 14.00 -4.34
CA SER A 427 0.34 15.18 -4.98
C SER A 427 -1.18 15.15 -5.04
N VAL A 428 -1.78 14.02 -5.38
CA VAL A 428 -3.24 13.91 -5.48
C VAL A 428 -3.91 14.07 -4.10
N THR A 429 -3.36 13.39 -3.09
CA THR A 429 -3.90 13.48 -1.72
C THR A 429 -3.72 14.88 -1.14
N PHE A 430 -2.57 15.51 -1.40
CA PHE A 430 -2.32 16.88 -0.97
C PHE A 430 -3.30 17.87 -1.63
N TYR A 431 -3.53 17.72 -2.94
CA TYR A 431 -4.54 18.48 -3.66
C TYR A 431 -5.94 18.29 -3.07
N GLN A 432 -6.35 17.06 -2.76
CA GLN A 432 -7.65 16.78 -2.14
C GLN A 432 -7.82 17.48 -0.78
N ILE A 433 -6.75 17.64 0.00
CA ILE A 433 -6.79 18.40 1.26
C ILE A 433 -6.98 19.88 0.98
N ILE A 434 -6.11 20.49 0.18
CA ILE A 434 -6.10 21.94 -0.04
C ILE A 434 -7.33 22.41 -0.78
N SER A 435 -7.95 21.58 -1.63
CA SER A 435 -9.20 21.92 -2.33
C SER A 435 -10.38 22.14 -1.38
N LYS A 436 -10.24 21.73 -0.11
CA LYS A 436 -11.26 21.91 0.93
C LYS A 436 -10.81 22.83 2.08
N ILE A 437 -9.69 23.51 1.93
CA ILE A 437 -9.20 24.52 2.89
C ILE A 437 -9.59 25.90 2.38
N SER A 438 -10.40 26.61 3.18
CA SER A 438 -10.76 28.03 2.91
C SER A 438 -9.53 28.92 3.00
N ILE A 439 -9.55 30.07 2.31
CA ILE A 439 -8.50 31.08 2.37
C ILE A 439 -8.27 31.61 3.81
N ASP A 440 -9.34 31.69 4.61
CA ASP A 440 -9.31 32.14 6.01
C ASP A 440 -8.80 31.09 6.99
N THR A 441 -8.66 29.83 6.57
CA THR A 441 -8.18 28.73 7.43
C THR A 441 -6.68 28.80 7.58
N VAL A 442 -6.15 28.80 8.81
CA VAL A 442 -4.71 28.64 9.05
C VAL A 442 -4.30 27.20 8.73
N PHE A 443 -3.34 27.04 7.80
CA PHE A 443 -2.84 25.74 7.36
C PHE A 443 -1.38 25.53 7.73
N ILE A 444 -1.13 24.57 8.61
CA ILE A 444 0.21 24.25 9.10
C ILE A 444 0.61 22.88 8.54
N VAL A 445 1.75 22.84 7.87
CA VAL A 445 2.29 21.60 7.26
C VAL A 445 3.54 21.19 8.01
N VAL A 446 3.49 20.07 8.70
CA VAL A 446 4.59 19.53 9.52
C VAL A 446 5.20 18.31 8.82
N GLY A 447 6.53 18.26 8.71
CA GLY A 447 7.16 17.14 8.03
C GLY A 447 8.66 17.02 8.30
N ASP A 448 9.22 15.97 7.71
CA ASP A 448 10.65 15.64 7.74
C ASP A 448 11.11 15.31 6.32
N ASP A 449 11.88 16.21 5.70
CA ASP A 449 12.37 16.06 4.32
C ASP A 449 13.52 15.03 4.19
N GLY A 450 14.06 14.57 5.30
CA GLY A 450 15.05 13.50 5.35
C GLY A 450 14.45 12.08 5.31
N GLN A 451 13.15 11.92 5.59
CA GLN A 451 12.46 10.63 5.54
C GLN A 451 12.17 10.18 4.10
N LEU A 452 11.71 8.92 3.99
CA LEU A 452 11.24 8.40 2.71
C LEU A 452 10.11 9.26 2.15
N PRO A 453 10.12 9.52 0.83
CA PRO A 453 9.07 10.29 0.18
C PRO A 453 7.76 9.50 0.14
N ALA A 454 6.67 10.18 -0.21
CA ALA A 454 5.34 9.62 -0.35
C ALA A 454 5.30 8.40 -1.28
N ILE A 455 4.43 7.44 -0.98
CA ILE A 455 4.10 6.37 -1.92
C ILE A 455 3.17 6.94 -3.00
N GLY A 456 3.52 6.73 -4.28
CA GLY A 456 2.83 7.30 -5.43
C GLY A 456 3.50 8.58 -5.94
N ALA A 457 2.85 9.22 -6.92
CA ALA A 457 3.43 10.31 -7.68
C ALA A 457 3.51 11.63 -6.93
N GLY A 458 4.61 12.36 -7.19
CA GLY A 458 4.89 13.69 -6.70
C GLY A 458 5.82 13.76 -5.48
N ASN A 459 6.32 14.95 -5.20
CA ASN A 459 7.27 15.24 -4.12
C ASN A 459 6.93 16.56 -3.43
N VAL A 460 5.65 16.75 -3.10
CA VAL A 460 5.06 18.04 -2.73
C VAL A 460 5.82 18.76 -1.63
N LEU A 461 6.07 18.09 -0.49
CA LEU A 461 6.76 18.71 0.63
C LEU A 461 8.14 19.24 0.22
N HIS A 462 8.93 18.41 -0.45
CA HIS A 462 10.27 18.78 -0.91
C HIS A 462 10.23 19.96 -1.89
N ASP A 463 9.31 19.94 -2.86
CA ASP A 463 9.21 20.97 -3.88
C ASP A 463 8.71 22.30 -3.28
N CYS A 464 7.72 22.26 -2.38
CA CYS A 464 7.26 23.44 -1.66
C CYS A 464 8.38 24.09 -0.82
N ILE A 465 9.23 23.27 -0.17
CA ILE A 465 10.40 23.76 0.59
C ILE A 465 11.43 24.36 -0.37
N LYS A 466 11.75 23.65 -1.44
CA LYS A 466 12.77 24.06 -2.43
C LYS A 466 12.45 25.41 -3.05
N TYR A 467 11.20 25.67 -3.36
CA TYR A 467 10.75 26.90 -4.01
C TYR A 467 10.14 27.92 -3.03
N SER A 468 10.19 27.65 -1.72
CA SER A 468 9.71 28.54 -0.66
C SER A 468 8.29 29.03 -0.92
N LEU A 469 7.36 28.11 -1.23
CA LEU A 469 5.97 28.45 -1.60
C LEU A 469 5.17 29.05 -0.45
N ALA A 470 5.60 28.92 0.79
CA ALA A 470 5.07 29.56 1.99
C ALA A 470 6.20 29.75 3.01
N PRO A 471 5.98 30.49 4.11
CA PRO A 471 6.97 30.61 5.20
C PRO A 471 7.42 29.27 5.72
N ILE A 472 8.74 29.11 5.88
CA ILE A 472 9.39 27.87 6.34
C ILE A 472 10.11 28.15 7.65
N CYS A 473 9.84 27.32 8.66
CA CYS A 473 10.64 27.25 9.87
C CYS A 473 11.34 25.87 9.92
N LYS A 474 12.68 25.87 9.94
CA LYS A 474 13.49 24.65 10.02
C LYS A 474 13.98 24.45 11.45
N LEU A 475 13.61 23.32 12.06
CA LEU A 475 14.09 22.90 13.37
C LEU A 475 15.33 22.02 13.16
N THR A 476 16.49 22.53 13.52
CA THR A 476 17.77 21.83 13.32
C THR A 476 18.35 21.29 14.61
N LYS A 477 18.02 21.91 15.74
CA LYS A 477 18.53 21.51 17.05
C LYS A 477 17.85 20.25 17.56
N ILE A 478 18.62 19.22 17.88
CA ILE A 478 18.15 17.95 18.41
C ILE A 478 18.05 18.06 19.93
N TYR A 479 16.84 17.75 20.49
CA TYR A 479 16.53 17.87 21.92
C TYR A 479 16.42 16.51 22.65
N ARG A 480 16.64 15.38 21.96
CA ARG A 480 16.67 14.09 22.64
C ARG A 480 17.78 14.12 23.69
N GLN A 481 17.35 13.99 24.93
CA GLN A 481 18.13 14.16 26.15
C GLN A 481 19.50 13.47 26.11
N ASN A 482 20.54 14.24 26.46
CA ASN A 482 21.96 13.92 26.61
C ASN A 482 22.78 13.75 25.31
N GLU A 483 23.97 14.33 25.32
CA GLU A 483 25.04 14.21 24.32
C GLU A 483 25.50 12.75 24.06
N GLN A 484 24.93 11.76 24.79
CA GLN A 484 25.22 10.33 24.69
C GLN A 484 24.25 9.55 23.77
N GLN A 485 23.24 10.19 23.17
CA GLN A 485 22.28 9.48 22.31
C GLN A 485 22.77 9.44 20.86
N ALA A 486 23.39 8.33 20.50
CA ALA A 486 23.92 8.07 19.18
C ALA A 486 22.87 7.97 18.08
N ILE A 487 21.65 7.46 18.37
CA ILE A 487 20.60 7.27 17.37
C ILE A 487 20.37 8.55 16.55
N ALA A 488 20.26 9.70 17.21
CA ALA A 488 19.97 10.95 16.52
C ALA A 488 21.17 11.48 15.73
N VAL A 489 22.38 11.36 16.29
CA VAL A 489 23.64 11.78 15.64
C VAL A 489 23.90 10.89 14.42
N ILE A 490 23.86 9.58 14.59
CA ILE A 490 24.05 8.59 13.51
C ILE A 490 23.02 8.78 12.40
N ALA A 491 21.74 9.00 12.74
CA ALA A 491 20.71 9.26 11.75
C ALA A 491 20.99 10.55 10.96
N ASN A 492 21.46 11.61 11.63
CA ASN A 492 21.81 12.86 10.95
C ASN A 492 23.01 12.70 10.00
N ASP A 493 24.08 12.01 10.40
CA ASP A 493 25.23 11.73 9.55
C ASP A 493 24.81 10.94 8.29
N ILE A 494 24.01 9.88 8.48
CA ILE A 494 23.48 9.08 7.38
C ILE A 494 22.67 9.94 6.41
N ARG A 495 21.80 10.80 6.92
CA ARG A 495 21.01 11.72 6.11
C ARG A 495 21.89 12.64 5.24
N GLN A 496 23.06 13.05 5.76
CA GLN A 496 24.04 13.85 5.03
C GLN A 496 24.91 13.04 4.07
N GLY A 497 24.71 11.72 3.97
CA GLY A 497 25.52 10.83 3.12
C GLY A 497 26.87 10.47 3.75
N GLN A 498 27.02 10.70 5.04
CA GLN A 498 28.24 10.41 5.78
C GLN A 498 28.14 9.05 6.47
N VAL A 499 29.27 8.35 6.57
CA VAL A 499 29.35 7.13 7.38
C VAL A 499 29.59 7.55 8.83
N PRO A 500 28.64 7.30 9.75
CA PRO A 500 28.77 7.74 11.13
C PRO A 500 29.85 6.97 11.88
N GLN A 501 30.33 7.54 13.00
CA GLN A 501 31.15 6.86 13.97
C GLN A 501 30.26 5.96 14.83
N TYR A 502 30.25 4.65 14.58
CA TYR A 502 29.36 3.67 15.26
C TYR A 502 30.15 2.61 16.06
N LYS A 503 31.48 2.63 16.03
CA LYS A 503 32.35 1.67 16.76
C LYS A 503 32.57 2.07 18.21
N GLU A 504 32.20 3.28 18.58
CA GLU A 504 32.21 3.70 19.97
C GLU A 504 31.09 3.00 20.77
N LYS A 505 31.29 2.83 22.06
CA LYS A 505 30.27 2.23 22.93
C LYS A 505 29.19 3.27 23.22
N TYR A 506 28.13 3.22 22.42
CA TYR A 506 26.92 3.97 22.70
C TYR A 506 25.91 3.15 23.50
N GLU A 507 25.15 3.81 24.38
CA GLU A 507 24.14 3.14 25.18
C GLU A 507 22.89 2.77 24.37
N ASP A 508 22.56 3.57 23.33
CA ASP A 508 21.33 3.49 22.55
C ASP A 508 21.52 2.97 21.11
N PHE A 509 22.73 2.61 20.70
CA PHE A 509 23.03 2.12 19.35
C PHE A 509 24.08 1.00 19.37
N LYS A 510 23.81 -0.10 18.65
CA LYS A 510 24.75 -1.22 18.49
C LYS A 510 24.76 -1.72 17.06
N PHE A 511 25.97 -1.82 16.51
CA PHE A 511 26.21 -2.46 15.23
C PHE A 511 26.86 -3.85 15.45
N TYR A 512 26.24 -4.89 14.86
CA TYR A 512 26.74 -6.25 14.90
C TYR A 512 27.21 -6.65 13.51
N ASP A 513 28.52 -6.59 13.28
CA ASP A 513 29.11 -7.08 12.05
C ASP A 513 29.19 -8.61 12.13
N VAL A 514 28.52 -9.28 11.22
CA VAL A 514 28.46 -10.74 11.13
C VAL A 514 28.99 -11.26 9.80
N SER A 515 29.76 -10.44 9.09
CA SER A 515 30.38 -10.81 7.82
C SER A 515 31.29 -12.03 7.96
N ILE A 516 31.19 -12.96 7.02
CA ILE A 516 32.08 -14.13 6.96
C ILE A 516 33.44 -13.70 6.38
N ASP A 517 34.52 -14.22 6.95
CA ASP A 517 35.88 -14.05 6.41
C ASP A 517 35.91 -14.47 4.92
N ASN A 518 36.62 -13.68 4.10
CA ASN A 518 36.72 -13.86 2.66
C ASN A 518 35.41 -13.63 1.84
N TYR A 519 34.29 -13.26 2.48
CA TYR A 519 33.05 -12.96 1.76
C TYR A 519 33.24 -11.84 0.72
N TYR A 520 33.92 -10.76 1.10
CA TYR A 520 34.19 -9.63 0.22
C TYR A 520 35.23 -9.95 -0.86
N ALA A 521 36.21 -10.77 -0.57
CA ALA A 521 37.19 -11.25 -1.55
C ALA A 521 36.53 -12.12 -2.64
N ALA A 522 35.60 -13.00 -2.23
CA ALA A 522 34.81 -13.80 -3.16
C ALA A 522 33.86 -12.96 -4.01
N LYS A 523 33.24 -11.93 -3.40
CA LYS A 523 32.36 -10.99 -4.11
C LYS A 523 33.10 -10.21 -5.20
N ASN A 524 34.35 -9.84 -4.94
CA ASN A 524 35.18 -9.06 -5.87
C ASN A 524 35.89 -9.94 -6.91
N GLY A 525 35.57 -11.21 -7.02
CA GLY A 525 36.14 -12.12 -8.03
C GLY A 525 37.56 -12.59 -7.75
N GLN A 526 38.09 -12.34 -6.55
CA GLN A 526 39.45 -12.73 -6.16
C GLN A 526 39.57 -14.21 -5.77
N ASN A 527 38.44 -14.90 -5.52
CA ASN A 527 38.36 -16.33 -5.28
C ASN A 527 37.17 -16.94 -6.02
N GLN A 528 37.41 -18.01 -6.81
CA GLN A 528 36.37 -18.71 -7.55
C GLN A 528 35.45 -19.60 -6.68
N HIS A 529 35.56 -19.54 -5.34
CA HIS A 529 34.69 -20.31 -4.47
C HIS A 529 33.29 -19.71 -4.43
N ASN A 530 32.38 -20.56 -4.76
CA ASN A 530 30.92 -20.48 -4.74
C ASN A 530 30.34 -19.30 -3.92
N PHE A 531 30.41 -18.09 -4.50
CA PHE A 531 29.88 -16.86 -3.90
C PHE A 531 28.43 -17.01 -3.44
N SER A 532 27.62 -17.78 -4.17
CA SER A 532 26.23 -18.06 -3.81
C SER A 532 26.12 -18.83 -2.49
N GLN A 533 27.02 -19.76 -2.22
CA GLN A 533 27.04 -20.51 -0.95
C GLN A 533 27.48 -19.62 0.20
N LEU A 534 28.55 -18.86 0.03
CA LEU A 534 29.01 -17.90 1.07
C LEU A 534 27.96 -16.86 1.38
N ARG A 535 27.24 -16.37 0.38
CA ARG A 535 26.12 -15.44 0.54
C ARG A 535 24.98 -16.06 1.35
N PHE A 536 24.65 -17.30 1.09
CA PHE A 536 23.64 -18.04 1.85
C PHE A 536 24.07 -18.22 3.31
N GLU A 537 25.27 -18.70 3.55
CA GLU A 537 25.83 -18.90 4.90
C GLU A 537 25.88 -17.57 5.69
N ASN A 538 26.29 -16.49 5.05
CA ASN A 538 26.29 -15.16 5.67
C ASN A 538 24.87 -14.70 6.06
N THR A 539 23.90 -14.95 5.18
CA THR A 539 22.49 -14.60 5.44
C THR A 539 21.92 -15.40 6.62
N GLU A 540 22.24 -16.69 6.73
CA GLU A 540 21.84 -17.54 7.87
C GLU A 540 22.50 -17.06 9.18
N ARG A 541 23.76 -16.63 9.17
CA ARG A 541 24.43 -16.04 10.34
C ARG A 541 23.73 -14.75 10.78
N ILE A 542 23.36 -13.89 9.84
CA ILE A 542 22.59 -12.68 10.13
C ILE A 542 21.26 -13.06 10.79
N LEU A 543 20.51 -14.02 10.22
CA LEU A 543 19.25 -14.51 10.77
C LEU A 543 19.42 -15.03 12.20
N HIS A 544 20.42 -15.86 12.45
CA HIS A 544 20.69 -16.41 13.78
C HIS A 544 21.00 -15.31 14.80
N THR A 545 21.81 -14.33 14.42
CA THR A 545 22.13 -13.17 15.28
C THR A 545 20.88 -12.34 15.60
N ILE A 546 20.02 -12.12 14.58
CA ILE A 546 18.72 -11.44 14.77
C ILE A 546 17.86 -12.16 15.80
N LEU A 547 17.73 -13.50 15.68
CA LEU A 547 16.92 -14.31 16.59
C LEU A 547 17.50 -14.29 18.02
N ASN A 548 18.83 -14.33 18.17
CA ASN A 548 19.50 -14.23 19.47
C ASN A 548 19.22 -12.88 20.14
N ILE A 549 19.33 -11.76 19.42
CA ILE A 549 19.02 -10.44 19.98
C ILE A 549 17.53 -10.35 20.30
N ALA A 550 16.65 -10.79 19.40
CA ALA A 550 15.20 -10.78 19.62
C ALA A 550 14.81 -11.57 20.88
N SER A 551 15.49 -12.68 21.15
CA SER A 551 15.22 -13.53 22.34
C SER A 551 15.38 -12.79 23.67
N THR A 552 16.24 -11.77 23.72
CA THR A 552 16.47 -10.99 24.95
C THR A 552 15.24 -10.15 25.36
N TYR A 553 14.32 -9.88 24.43
CA TYR A 553 13.10 -9.08 24.68
C TYR A 553 11.87 -9.93 25.03
N ILE A 554 11.96 -11.26 24.96
CA ILE A 554 10.82 -12.16 25.18
C ILE A 554 10.26 -12.00 26.61
N GLN A 555 11.14 -12.06 27.61
CA GLN A 555 10.71 -12.05 29.00
C GLN A 555 10.00 -10.73 29.38
N GLU A 556 10.56 -9.61 28.94
CA GLU A 556 9.94 -8.30 29.17
C GLU A 556 8.60 -8.17 28.44
N THR A 557 8.51 -8.65 27.17
CA THR A 557 7.24 -8.68 26.43
C THR A 557 6.17 -9.48 27.18
N TYR A 558 6.53 -10.66 27.68
CA TYR A 558 5.61 -11.50 28.47
C TYR A 558 5.16 -10.81 29.75
N SER A 559 6.08 -10.17 30.48
CA SER A 559 5.75 -9.44 31.72
C SER A 559 4.74 -8.33 31.45
N LEU A 560 4.96 -7.54 30.40
CA LEU A 560 4.05 -6.46 30.00
C LEU A 560 2.65 -6.98 29.61
N VAL A 561 2.58 -8.09 28.88
CA VAL A 561 1.29 -8.72 28.52
C VAL A 561 0.57 -9.21 29.79
N LYS A 562 1.28 -9.84 30.73
CA LYS A 562 0.74 -10.32 31.99
C LYS A 562 0.24 -9.18 32.86
N GLU A 563 0.93 -8.06 32.90
CA GLU A 563 0.56 -6.82 33.57
C GLU A 563 -0.57 -6.06 32.88
N LYS A 564 -1.09 -6.59 31.75
CA LYS A 564 -2.12 -5.95 30.91
C LYS A 564 -1.68 -4.63 30.24
N ASN A 565 -0.38 -4.37 30.17
CA ASN A 565 0.19 -3.23 29.45
C ASN A 565 0.47 -3.60 27.99
N ILE A 566 -0.60 -3.99 27.27
CA ILE A 566 -0.50 -4.55 25.92
C ILE A 566 0.01 -3.51 24.92
N ALA A 567 -0.40 -2.24 25.04
CA ALA A 567 0.09 -1.17 24.18
C ALA A 567 1.63 -1.06 24.20
N LYS A 568 2.21 -1.14 25.40
CA LYS A 568 3.66 -1.12 25.60
C LYS A 568 4.33 -2.39 25.08
N ALA A 569 3.73 -3.56 25.31
CA ALA A 569 4.24 -4.82 24.78
C ALA A 569 4.33 -4.83 23.24
N LEU A 570 3.34 -4.25 22.56
CA LEU A 570 3.32 -4.14 21.10
C LEU A 570 4.40 -3.19 20.53
N THR A 571 4.85 -2.22 21.33
CA THR A 571 5.85 -1.21 20.90
C THR A 571 7.23 -1.40 21.53
N LEU A 572 7.40 -2.39 22.40
CA LEU A 572 8.66 -2.65 23.09
C LEU A 572 9.81 -2.98 22.13
N PHE A 573 9.57 -3.89 21.19
CA PHE A 573 10.57 -4.36 20.24
C PHE A 573 9.97 -4.59 18.85
N GLN A 574 10.72 -4.19 17.80
CA GLN A 574 10.31 -4.35 16.41
C GLN A 574 11.49 -4.64 15.50
N ILE A 575 11.35 -5.64 14.64
CA ILE A 575 12.27 -5.86 13.52
C ILE A 575 11.74 -5.14 12.29
N ILE A 576 12.61 -4.40 11.61
CA ILE A 576 12.27 -3.53 10.49
C ILE A 576 13.19 -3.84 9.32
N THR A 577 12.65 -4.38 8.22
CA THR A 577 13.42 -4.80 7.03
C THR A 577 12.93 -4.09 5.76
N PRO A 578 13.78 -3.88 4.74
CA PRO A 578 13.34 -3.23 3.50
C PRO A 578 12.48 -4.14 2.59
N MET A 579 12.58 -5.47 2.73
CA MET A 579 12.02 -6.44 1.78
C MET A 579 10.90 -7.30 2.40
N LYS A 580 9.94 -7.73 1.56
CA LYS A 580 8.89 -8.67 1.98
C LYS A 580 9.38 -10.11 1.94
N GLY A 581 9.94 -10.53 0.80
CA GLY A 581 10.41 -11.89 0.56
C GLY A 581 11.90 -12.09 0.89
N GLY A 582 12.37 -13.34 0.81
CA GLY A 582 13.74 -13.73 1.11
C GLY A 582 13.96 -14.10 2.58
N VAL A 583 15.15 -14.62 2.89
CA VAL A 583 15.51 -15.12 4.24
C VAL A 583 15.35 -14.02 5.30
N LEU A 584 15.79 -12.81 5.02
CA LEU A 584 15.69 -11.64 5.90
C LEU A 584 14.50 -10.74 5.56
N GLY A 585 13.52 -11.24 4.81
CA GLY A 585 12.28 -10.54 4.49
C GLY A 585 11.20 -10.71 5.55
N VAL A 586 10.18 -9.86 5.50
CA VAL A 586 9.06 -9.82 6.46
C VAL A 586 8.39 -11.19 6.62
N GLU A 587 8.14 -11.89 5.51
CA GLU A 587 7.41 -13.17 5.52
C GLU A 587 8.14 -14.23 6.33
N ASN A 588 9.42 -14.48 6.03
CA ASN A 588 10.20 -15.46 6.76
C ASN A 588 10.49 -15.02 8.20
N LEU A 589 10.88 -13.76 8.40
CA LEU A 589 11.17 -13.26 9.75
C LEU A 589 9.96 -13.35 10.66
N ASN A 590 8.74 -13.05 10.19
CA ASN A 590 7.52 -13.22 10.98
C ASN A 590 7.31 -14.66 11.43
N VAL A 591 7.53 -15.64 10.55
CA VAL A 591 7.41 -17.07 10.90
C VAL A 591 8.46 -17.51 11.93
N GLN A 592 9.71 -17.07 11.79
CA GLN A 592 10.78 -17.43 12.72
C GLN A 592 10.58 -16.77 14.08
N LEU A 593 10.20 -15.49 14.10
CA LEU A 593 9.96 -14.74 15.32
C LEU A 593 8.69 -15.20 16.04
N GLN A 594 7.64 -15.59 15.31
CA GLN A 594 6.47 -16.20 15.94
C GLN A 594 6.86 -17.46 16.72
N LYS A 595 7.68 -18.34 16.14
CA LYS A 595 8.17 -19.53 16.87
C LYS A 595 8.94 -19.16 18.13
N LEU A 596 9.66 -18.05 18.11
CA LEU A 596 10.47 -17.56 19.22
C LEU A 596 9.61 -16.88 20.30
N PHE A 597 8.73 -15.95 19.93
CA PHE A 597 7.89 -15.17 20.84
C PHE A 597 6.59 -15.87 21.24
N ASN A 598 6.11 -16.80 20.43
CA ASN A 598 4.86 -17.51 20.67
C ASN A 598 5.00 -19.00 20.30
N SER A 599 5.63 -19.74 21.19
CA SER A 599 5.83 -21.19 21.07
C SER A 599 4.59 -22.02 21.46
N SER A 600 3.44 -21.38 21.72
CA SER A 600 2.20 -22.05 22.13
C SER A 600 1.87 -23.21 21.17
N ARG A 601 1.48 -24.36 21.77
CA ARG A 601 0.97 -25.54 21.07
C ARG A 601 -0.56 -25.60 21.06
N GLU A 602 -1.23 -24.55 21.49
CA GLU A 602 -2.67 -24.45 21.45
C GLU A 602 -3.21 -24.47 20.02
N LYS A 603 -4.54 -24.67 19.88
CA LYS A 603 -5.20 -24.63 18.57
C LYS A 603 -4.85 -23.34 17.81
N SER A 604 -4.40 -23.48 16.58
CA SER A 604 -4.03 -22.38 15.70
C SER A 604 -4.90 -22.38 14.44
N LYS A 605 -5.06 -21.21 13.83
CA LYS A 605 -5.71 -21.08 12.52
C LYS A 605 -4.67 -20.95 11.43
N LYS A 606 -4.51 -21.98 10.62
CA LYS A 606 -3.69 -21.95 9.40
C LYS A 606 -4.45 -21.26 8.27
N THR A 607 -3.78 -20.34 7.62
CA THR A 607 -4.23 -19.66 6.40
C THR A 607 -3.20 -19.90 5.27
N LYS A 608 -3.33 -19.23 4.15
CA LYS A 608 -2.35 -19.34 3.06
C LYS A 608 -0.99 -18.71 3.42
N LEU A 609 -1.01 -17.59 4.12
CA LEU A 609 0.18 -16.79 4.42
C LEU A 609 0.82 -17.17 5.75
N TYR A 610 -0.01 -17.34 6.79
CA TYR A 610 0.46 -17.52 8.16
C TYR A 610 -0.36 -18.57 8.93
N GLU A 611 0.20 -18.98 10.04
CA GLU A 611 -0.49 -19.72 11.09
C GLU A 611 -0.72 -18.77 12.26
N TYR A 612 -1.97 -18.33 12.47
CA TYR A 612 -2.32 -17.42 13.57
C TYR A 612 -2.56 -18.18 14.87
N LYS A 613 -2.00 -17.69 15.95
CA LYS A 613 -2.06 -18.27 17.29
C LYS A 613 -2.59 -17.25 18.31
N LEU A 614 -3.11 -17.76 19.42
CA LEU A 614 -3.45 -16.92 20.57
C LEU A 614 -2.20 -16.13 21.02
N SER A 615 -2.37 -14.87 21.38
CA SER A 615 -1.30 -13.94 21.76
C SER A 615 -0.32 -13.55 20.65
N ASP A 616 -0.65 -13.79 19.38
CA ASP A 616 0.16 -13.24 18.27
C ASP A 616 0.03 -11.72 18.16
N LYS A 617 1.17 -11.08 17.94
CA LYS A 617 1.24 -9.68 17.54
C LYS A 617 0.88 -9.58 16.06
N VAL A 618 -0.14 -8.80 15.75
CA VAL A 618 -0.67 -8.63 14.39
C VAL A 618 -0.80 -7.16 14.01
N ILE A 619 -0.89 -6.91 12.71
CA ILE A 619 -1.14 -5.59 12.12
C ILE A 619 -2.31 -5.67 11.16
N HIS A 620 -3.22 -4.70 11.24
CA HIS A 620 -4.29 -4.54 10.26
C HIS A 620 -3.73 -3.94 8.95
N ILE A 621 -4.13 -4.49 7.80
CA ILE A 621 -3.46 -4.16 6.52
C ILE A 621 -4.35 -3.43 5.52
N LYS A 622 -5.59 -3.09 5.90
CA LYS A 622 -6.54 -2.40 5.02
C LYS A 622 -7.47 -1.50 5.85
N ASN A 623 -7.87 -0.35 5.32
CA ASN A 623 -8.87 0.47 5.99
C ASN A 623 -10.25 -0.15 5.77
N GLU A 624 -10.90 -0.65 6.84
CA GLU A 624 -12.19 -1.35 6.77
C GLU A 624 -13.05 -1.03 7.99
N ASN A 625 -14.38 -0.99 7.80
CA ASN A 625 -15.32 -0.94 8.92
C ASN A 625 -15.51 -2.38 9.44
N MET A 626 -15.27 -2.57 10.72
CA MET A 626 -15.24 -3.88 11.35
C MET A 626 -16.21 -3.96 12.51
N LYS A 627 -16.82 -5.14 12.68
CA LYS A 627 -17.59 -5.49 13.87
C LYS A 627 -16.68 -5.40 15.09
N SER A 628 -17.05 -4.58 16.05
CA SER A 628 -16.20 -4.29 17.21
C SER A 628 -17.00 -4.04 18.50
N GLN A 629 -16.29 -4.07 19.62
CA GLN A 629 -16.80 -3.73 20.95
C GLN A 629 -15.71 -2.97 21.74
N SER A 630 -16.09 -2.25 22.82
CA SER A 630 -15.11 -1.81 23.80
C SER A 630 -14.56 -3.02 24.58
N MET A 631 -13.36 -2.92 25.14
CA MET A 631 -12.79 -3.99 25.97
C MET A 631 -13.66 -4.26 27.21
N THR A 632 -14.30 -3.24 27.75
CA THR A 632 -15.22 -3.36 28.89
C THR A 632 -16.47 -4.14 28.51
N SER A 633 -17.12 -3.80 27.39
CA SER A 633 -18.28 -4.54 26.87
C SER A 633 -17.95 -6.00 26.57
N TYR A 634 -16.78 -6.25 25.96
CA TYR A 634 -16.30 -7.59 25.68
C TYR A 634 -16.10 -8.44 26.94
N LYS A 635 -15.47 -7.89 28.00
CA LYS A 635 -15.28 -8.59 29.26
C LYS A 635 -16.59 -8.88 30.00
N ASN A 636 -17.58 -8.01 29.87
CA ASN A 636 -18.89 -8.17 30.47
C ASN A 636 -19.80 -9.13 29.67
N GLY A 637 -19.32 -9.70 28.54
CA GLY A 637 -20.11 -10.62 27.74
C GLY A 637 -21.29 -9.94 27.01
N SER A 638 -21.22 -8.65 26.75
CA SER A 638 -22.26 -7.93 26.02
C SER A 638 -22.34 -8.41 24.57
N ASP A 639 -23.56 -8.59 24.06
CA ASP A 639 -23.81 -8.90 22.65
C ASP A 639 -24.01 -7.63 21.79
N GLU A 640 -23.76 -6.46 22.35
CA GLU A 640 -23.85 -5.20 21.61
C GLU A 640 -22.58 -4.95 20.83
N PHE A 641 -22.70 -4.96 19.51
CA PHE A 641 -21.61 -4.68 18.57
C PHE A 641 -21.83 -3.33 17.91
N ILE A 642 -20.73 -2.65 17.65
CA ILE A 642 -20.69 -1.42 16.85
C ILE A 642 -19.83 -1.66 15.63
N GLU A 643 -20.14 -0.99 14.53
CA GLU A 643 -19.22 -0.90 13.41
C GLU A 643 -18.23 0.25 13.66
N LYS A 644 -16.95 -0.08 13.75
CA LYS A 644 -15.89 0.91 13.93
C LYS A 644 -14.82 0.71 12.86
N ARG A 645 -14.28 1.80 12.36
CA ARG A 645 -13.24 1.76 11.35
C ARG A 645 -11.92 1.34 11.97
N VAL A 646 -11.29 0.31 11.38
CA VAL A 646 -9.93 -0.12 11.69
C VAL A 646 -9.02 0.36 10.56
N PHE A 647 -7.89 0.96 10.93
CA PHE A 647 -6.99 1.56 9.97
C PHE A 647 -5.83 0.64 9.61
N ASN A 648 -5.38 0.75 8.37
CA ASN A 648 -4.12 0.11 7.95
C ASN A 648 -2.97 0.61 8.83
N GLY A 649 -2.20 -0.34 9.36
CA GLY A 649 -1.07 -0.06 10.24
C GLY A 649 -1.36 -0.24 11.74
N GLN A 650 -2.62 -0.35 12.17
CA GLN A 650 -2.93 -0.57 13.59
C GLN A 650 -2.39 -1.91 14.09
N LEU A 651 -1.60 -1.85 15.18
CA LEU A 651 -1.05 -3.02 15.86
C LEU A 651 -2.03 -3.57 16.88
N GLY A 652 -2.22 -4.89 16.88
CA GLY A 652 -3.11 -5.58 17.80
C GLY A 652 -2.52 -6.87 18.33
N LEU A 653 -3.21 -7.43 19.32
CA LEU A 653 -2.92 -8.73 19.92
C LEU A 653 -4.10 -9.67 19.73
N ILE A 654 -3.88 -10.89 19.25
CA ILE A 654 -4.93 -11.91 19.19
C ILE A 654 -5.25 -12.36 20.61
N ILE A 655 -6.50 -12.12 21.05
CA ILE A 655 -6.95 -12.47 22.41
C ILE A 655 -7.89 -13.68 22.46
N LYS A 656 -8.42 -14.13 21.31
CA LYS A 656 -9.24 -15.34 21.19
C LYS A 656 -9.23 -15.88 19.78
N LEU A 657 -9.20 -17.21 19.64
CA LEU A 657 -9.51 -17.94 18.40
C LEU A 657 -10.72 -18.83 18.68
N ASP A 658 -11.87 -18.46 18.18
CA ASP A 658 -13.12 -19.18 18.34
C ASP A 658 -13.38 -20.07 17.11
N PHE A 659 -13.14 -21.38 17.27
CA PHE A 659 -13.28 -22.33 16.19
C PHE A 659 -14.73 -22.75 15.94
N ASP A 660 -15.62 -22.56 16.93
CA ASP A 660 -17.05 -22.89 16.79
C ASP A 660 -17.75 -21.80 16.01
N GLN A 661 -17.41 -20.56 16.25
CA GLN A 661 -17.94 -19.39 15.55
C GLN A 661 -17.10 -18.98 14.31
N HIS A 662 -15.96 -19.62 14.05
CA HIS A 662 -15.02 -19.29 12.97
C HIS A 662 -14.51 -17.84 13.03
N VAL A 663 -14.23 -17.30 14.24
CA VAL A 663 -13.85 -15.92 14.46
C VAL A 663 -12.51 -15.81 15.19
N CYS A 664 -11.66 -14.88 14.72
CA CYS A 664 -10.45 -14.41 15.41
C CYS A 664 -10.75 -13.06 16.06
N VAL A 665 -10.45 -12.92 17.33
CA VAL A 665 -10.69 -11.71 18.10
C VAL A 665 -9.38 -11.01 18.40
N VAL A 666 -9.25 -9.75 17.99
CA VAL A 666 -8.03 -8.95 18.13
C VAL A 666 -8.29 -7.73 19.00
N LEU A 667 -7.46 -7.51 20.00
CA LEU A 667 -7.46 -6.31 20.83
C LEU A 667 -6.53 -5.24 20.23
N TYR A 668 -7.07 -4.05 20.03
CA TYR A 668 -6.36 -2.81 19.69
C TYR A 668 -6.32 -1.91 20.93
N PRO A 669 -5.23 -1.96 21.72
CA PRO A 669 -5.22 -1.37 23.06
C PRO A 669 -5.28 0.16 23.06
N ASN A 670 -4.73 0.83 22.05
CA ASN A 670 -4.73 2.29 21.97
C ASN A 670 -6.13 2.89 21.74
N ASP A 671 -7.04 2.12 21.14
CA ASP A 671 -8.40 2.54 20.82
C ASP A 671 -9.44 1.95 21.80
N ASP A 672 -8.98 1.22 22.82
CA ASP A 672 -9.84 0.38 23.71
C ASP A 672 -10.85 -0.45 22.92
N MET A 673 -10.39 -1.09 21.84
CA MET A 673 -11.26 -1.71 20.86
C MET A 673 -10.91 -3.20 20.67
N VAL A 674 -11.94 -4.02 20.71
CA VAL A 674 -11.88 -5.45 20.36
C VAL A 674 -12.60 -5.66 19.04
N VAL A 675 -11.93 -6.27 18.09
CA VAL A 675 -12.42 -6.45 16.70
C VAL A 675 -12.54 -7.93 16.35
N PHE A 676 -13.60 -8.27 15.66
CA PHE A 676 -13.96 -9.64 15.28
C PHE A 676 -13.69 -9.87 13.80
N TYR A 677 -12.84 -10.84 13.49
CA TYR A 677 -12.44 -11.20 12.13
C TYR A 677 -12.93 -12.61 11.79
N ASP A 678 -13.72 -12.75 10.75
CA ASP A 678 -14.02 -14.07 10.21
C ASP A 678 -12.72 -14.75 9.73
N PHE A 679 -12.58 -16.04 9.96
CA PHE A 679 -11.36 -16.78 9.58
C PHE A 679 -11.01 -16.67 8.09
N ASP A 680 -12.00 -16.53 7.22
CA ASP A 680 -11.80 -16.40 5.77
C ASP A 680 -11.25 -15.01 5.36
N MET A 681 -11.33 -14.02 6.25
CA MET A 681 -10.87 -12.66 6.00
C MET A 681 -9.44 -12.40 6.54
N LEU A 682 -8.85 -13.31 7.30
CA LEU A 682 -7.58 -13.08 7.99
C LEU A 682 -6.48 -12.64 7.04
N ASP A 683 -6.20 -13.38 5.96
CA ASP A 683 -5.12 -13.05 5.03
C ASP A 683 -5.35 -11.73 4.27
N SER A 684 -6.59 -11.29 4.15
CA SER A 684 -6.95 -10.04 3.47
C SER A 684 -6.92 -8.80 4.36
N LEU A 685 -7.01 -8.99 5.68
CA LEU A 685 -7.15 -7.91 6.65
C LEU A 685 -6.07 -7.88 7.73
N LEU A 686 -5.41 -9.02 8.01
CA LEU A 686 -4.38 -9.14 9.04
C LEU A 686 -3.06 -9.69 8.49
N SER A 687 -1.98 -9.35 9.16
CA SER A 687 -0.66 -9.96 8.98
C SER A 687 0.01 -10.09 10.34
N LEU A 688 0.93 -11.05 10.48
CA LEU A 688 1.83 -11.07 11.63
C LEU A 688 2.69 -9.80 11.65
N ALA A 689 3.03 -9.31 12.84
CA ALA A 689 3.70 -8.01 13.02
C ALA A 689 4.97 -8.07 13.87
N TYR A 690 5.60 -9.20 14.02
CA TYR A 690 6.92 -9.30 14.67
C TYR A 690 8.01 -8.63 13.83
N CYS A 691 7.87 -8.67 12.51
CA CYS A 691 8.69 -7.96 11.55
C CYS A 691 7.80 -7.16 10.58
N LEU A 692 8.19 -5.93 10.26
CA LEU A 692 7.49 -5.04 9.33
C LEU A 692 8.46 -4.47 8.28
N THR A 693 7.91 -3.98 7.15
CA THR A 693 8.74 -3.21 6.20
C THR A 693 8.98 -1.80 6.72
N ILE A 694 10.11 -1.20 6.35
CA ILE A 694 10.46 0.19 6.70
C ILE A 694 9.33 1.14 6.30
N HIS A 695 8.74 0.98 5.12
CA HIS A 695 7.61 1.79 4.66
C HIS A 695 6.38 1.68 5.57
N LYS A 696 6.08 0.47 6.07
CA LYS A 696 4.94 0.27 6.98
C LYS A 696 5.17 0.86 8.39
N THR A 697 6.42 1.10 8.76
CA THR A 697 6.75 1.68 10.07
C THR A 697 6.82 3.20 10.06
N GLN A 698 6.58 3.86 8.93
CA GLN A 698 6.48 5.32 8.87
C GLN A 698 5.34 5.80 9.79
N GLY A 699 5.59 6.86 10.55
CA GLY A 699 4.68 7.37 11.59
C GLY A 699 4.66 6.55 12.88
N MET A 700 5.29 5.35 12.93
CA MET A 700 5.39 4.51 14.15
C MET A 700 6.73 4.76 14.85
N GLU A 701 6.75 4.48 16.16
CA GLU A 701 7.97 4.48 16.97
C GLU A 701 7.97 3.28 17.92
N TYR A 702 9.15 2.73 18.16
CA TYR A 702 9.34 1.58 19.02
C TYR A 702 10.43 1.88 20.06
N ASP A 703 10.33 1.30 21.26
CA ASP A 703 11.40 1.45 22.23
C ASP A 703 12.71 0.92 21.67
N ASN A 704 12.68 -0.29 21.12
CA ASN A 704 13.84 -0.97 20.58
C ASN A 704 13.54 -1.41 19.15
N ALA A 705 14.43 -1.07 18.21
CA ALA A 705 14.32 -1.48 16.81
C ALA A 705 15.54 -2.29 16.38
N LEU A 706 15.35 -3.30 15.54
CA LEU A 706 16.41 -4.06 14.92
C LEU A 706 16.28 -4.02 13.40
N ILE A 707 17.37 -3.68 12.72
CA ILE A 707 17.42 -3.47 11.28
C ILE A 707 18.47 -4.41 10.68
N PRO A 708 18.09 -5.41 9.86
CA PRO A 708 19.04 -6.21 9.10
C PRO A 708 19.60 -5.40 7.94
N ILE A 709 20.91 -5.47 7.73
CA ILE A 709 21.59 -4.84 6.61
C ILE A 709 22.47 -5.81 5.86
N THR A 710 22.25 -5.97 4.55
CA THR A 710 22.95 -6.95 3.72
C THR A 710 22.96 -6.50 2.26
N PHE A 711 23.98 -6.89 1.50
CA PHE A 711 23.98 -6.66 0.05
C PHE A 711 22.83 -7.33 -0.70
N SER A 712 22.16 -8.33 -0.11
CA SER A 712 20.93 -8.88 -0.69
C SER A 712 19.82 -7.85 -0.83
N HIS A 713 19.86 -6.80 -0.02
CA HIS A 713 18.92 -5.68 -0.02
C HIS A 713 19.45 -4.43 -0.75
N TYR A 714 20.59 -4.54 -1.47
CA TYR A 714 21.32 -3.40 -2.04
C TYR A 714 20.47 -2.45 -2.89
N ILE A 715 19.53 -3.00 -3.69
CA ILE A 715 18.64 -2.19 -4.55
C ILE A 715 17.83 -1.19 -3.73
N MET A 716 17.42 -1.59 -2.52
CA MET A 716 16.61 -0.76 -1.63
C MET A 716 17.44 0.19 -0.76
N HIS A 717 18.76 -0.07 -0.63
CA HIS A 717 19.62 0.69 0.27
C HIS A 717 19.85 2.12 -0.25
N ASN A 718 19.45 3.11 0.53
CA ASN A 718 19.80 4.52 0.37
C ASN A 718 19.74 5.24 1.73
N THR A 719 20.25 6.46 1.77
CA THR A 719 20.32 7.28 2.98
C THR A 719 18.95 7.51 3.61
N LYS A 720 17.91 7.80 2.82
CA LYS A 720 16.55 8.07 3.31
C LYS A 720 15.91 6.83 3.93
N LEU A 721 16.09 5.66 3.30
CA LEU A 721 15.57 4.40 3.83
C LEU A 721 16.20 4.07 5.18
N LEU A 722 17.53 4.18 5.26
CA LEU A 722 18.27 3.87 6.48
C LEU A 722 17.98 4.88 7.59
N TYR A 723 17.92 6.17 7.26
CA TYR A 723 17.49 7.24 8.17
C TYR A 723 16.09 6.95 8.73
N THR A 724 15.12 6.66 7.85
CA THR A 724 13.75 6.36 8.26
C THR A 724 13.70 5.16 9.20
N ALA A 725 14.46 4.10 8.93
CA ALA A 725 14.48 2.90 9.76
C ALA A 725 15.08 3.16 11.15
N ILE A 726 16.24 3.82 11.23
CA ILE A 726 16.95 4.11 12.49
C ILE A 726 16.12 5.04 13.38
N THR A 727 15.46 6.03 12.78
CA THR A 727 14.63 6.99 13.54
C THR A 727 13.35 6.38 14.11
N ARG A 728 13.03 5.11 13.83
CA ARG A 728 11.94 4.38 14.48
C ARG A 728 12.28 3.95 15.90
N ALA A 729 13.57 3.88 16.26
CA ALA A 729 14.01 3.51 17.60
C ALA A 729 13.97 4.71 18.57
N LYS A 730 13.45 4.49 19.78
CA LYS A 730 13.45 5.49 20.87
C LYS A 730 14.60 5.31 21.87
N LYS A 731 14.86 4.04 22.26
CA LYS A 731 15.81 3.70 23.32
C LYS A 731 17.02 2.93 22.83
N MET A 732 16.82 1.97 21.92
CA MET A 732 17.89 1.13 21.41
C MET A 732 17.68 0.83 19.93
N CYS A 733 18.69 1.08 19.12
CA CYS A 733 18.77 0.68 17.73
C CYS A 733 19.85 -0.38 17.53
N HIS A 734 19.42 -1.58 17.07
CA HIS A 734 20.33 -2.64 16.68
C HIS A 734 20.43 -2.69 15.16
N ILE A 735 21.64 -2.63 14.62
CA ILE A 735 21.91 -2.96 13.22
C ILE A 735 22.68 -4.27 13.17
N VAL A 736 22.18 -5.23 12.40
CA VAL A 736 22.78 -6.57 12.27
C VAL A 736 23.06 -6.85 10.80
N GLY A 737 24.31 -7.10 10.45
CA GLY A 737 24.61 -7.47 9.08
C GLY A 737 26.03 -7.18 8.62
N GLU A 738 26.16 -6.76 7.38
CA GLU A 738 27.42 -6.57 6.67
C GLU A 738 27.88 -5.13 6.81
N GLU A 739 29.07 -4.90 7.40
CA GLU A 739 29.62 -3.56 7.61
C GLU A 739 29.75 -2.77 6.29
N GLU A 740 30.22 -3.43 5.21
CA GLU A 740 30.37 -2.76 3.91
C GLU A 740 29.02 -2.44 3.27
N ALA A 741 27.97 -3.26 3.49
CA ALA A 741 26.61 -2.94 3.05
C ALA A 741 26.07 -1.70 3.80
N PHE A 742 26.35 -1.59 5.10
CA PHE A 742 26.00 -0.41 5.91
C PHE A 742 26.71 0.85 5.41
N LYS A 743 28.03 0.80 5.22
CA LYS A 743 28.81 1.92 4.69
C LYS A 743 28.34 2.36 3.30
N SER A 744 28.00 1.38 2.45
CA SER A 744 27.45 1.64 1.12
C SER A 744 26.08 2.31 1.19
N ALA A 745 25.20 1.84 2.07
CA ALA A 745 23.87 2.43 2.28
C ALA A 745 23.96 3.88 2.79
N CYS A 746 24.90 4.18 3.70
CA CYS A 746 25.16 5.53 4.23
C CYS A 746 25.60 6.51 3.14
N LYS A 747 26.38 6.05 2.15
CA LYS A 747 26.90 6.91 1.08
C LYS A 747 25.97 7.04 -0.12
N ARG A 748 25.00 6.15 -0.25
CA ARG A 748 24.09 6.12 -1.39
C ARG A 748 22.97 7.12 -1.19
N ILE A 749 23.28 8.38 -1.53
CA ILE A 749 22.25 9.42 -1.63
C ILE A 749 21.35 9.04 -2.80
N GLU A 750 20.04 9.11 -2.60
CA GLU A 750 19.08 8.88 -3.67
C GLU A 750 19.27 9.95 -4.75
N THR A 751 20.01 9.58 -5.80
CA THR A 751 20.33 10.49 -6.92
C THR A 751 19.15 10.64 -7.89
N THR A 752 18.22 9.71 -7.88
CA THR A 752 16.97 9.81 -8.64
C THR A 752 16.10 10.88 -7.99
N LYS A 753 16.33 12.13 -8.39
CA LYS A 753 15.39 13.21 -8.08
C LYS A 753 14.06 12.85 -8.70
N ARG A 754 13.01 12.82 -7.89
CA ARG A 754 11.66 12.73 -8.42
C ARG A 754 11.42 13.92 -9.33
N GLU A 755 11.03 13.62 -10.55
CA GLU A 755 10.63 14.61 -11.52
C GLU A 755 9.19 15.01 -11.25
N SER A 756 8.94 16.28 -11.02
CA SER A 756 7.61 16.81 -10.68
C SER A 756 7.20 17.94 -11.59
N VAL A 757 5.88 18.07 -11.81
CA VAL A 757 5.29 19.19 -12.55
C VAL A 757 5.53 20.51 -11.80
N ILE A 758 5.49 20.51 -10.46
CA ILE A 758 5.86 21.69 -9.63
C ILE A 758 7.27 22.16 -9.99
N ASN A 759 8.22 21.23 -10.01
CA ASN A 759 9.61 21.56 -10.35
C ASN A 759 9.73 22.06 -11.80
N ASP A 760 9.01 21.46 -12.75
CA ASP A 760 9.04 21.85 -14.16
C ASP A 760 8.48 23.26 -14.37
N ILE A 761 7.40 23.63 -13.69
CA ILE A 761 6.76 24.94 -13.78
C ILE A 761 7.63 26.02 -13.12
N LEU A 762 8.13 25.75 -11.92
CA LEU A 762 8.80 26.78 -11.12
C LEU A 762 10.27 26.98 -11.50
N LYS A 763 10.95 25.97 -12.00
CA LYS A 763 12.33 26.07 -12.46
C LYS A 763 12.53 27.17 -13.51
N ASN A 764 11.58 27.31 -14.44
CA ASN A 764 11.65 28.35 -15.46
C ASN A 764 11.44 29.76 -14.92
N LYS A 765 10.72 29.92 -13.79
CA LYS A 765 10.46 31.24 -13.19
C LYS A 765 11.66 31.75 -12.39
N PHE A 766 12.45 30.84 -11.81
CA PHE A 766 13.64 31.20 -11.02
C PHE A 766 14.93 31.33 -11.85
N ASN A 767 14.98 30.86 -13.10
CA ASN A 767 16.10 31.06 -14.00
C ASN A 767 16.11 32.44 -14.70
N PHE A 768 15.08 33.26 -14.49
CA PHE A 768 14.92 34.63 -15.03
C PHE A 768 14.98 35.71 -13.95
N SER A 769 15.25 35.36 -12.69
CA SER A 769 15.54 36.27 -11.59
C SER A 769 16.98 36.02 -11.05
#